data_a988663b88fe301a45c4817aa93c4dc1
#
_entry.id   a988663b88fe301a45c4817aa93c4dc1
#
_cell.length_a   1.000
_cell.length_b   1.000
_cell.length_c   1.000
_cell.angle_alpha   90.00
_cell.angle_beta   90.00
_cell.angle_gamma   90.00
#
_symmetry.space_group_name_H-M   'P 1'
#
loop_
_entity.id
_entity.type
_entity.pdbx_description
1 polymer ?
#
loop_
_entity_poly.entity_id
_entity_poly.type
_entity_poly.pdbx_seq_one_letter_code
_entity_poly.pdbx_strand_id
1 'polypeptide(L)'
;MSKKYCYLFTEGNAKMRELLGGKGANLAEMTNIGLPVPQGFTITTEACTQYYEDGRQINGEIMAEIMEYIEKMEKITGKKFGDLENPLLVSVRSGARASMPGMMDTILNLGLNEDVVDVIAKKSNNPRWAWDCYRRFIQMYSDVVMEVGKKYFEQLIDAMKEKKGVTQDVELSAEDLKELAMQFKAEYKSKIGSDFPTDPKEQLIGAIKAVFRSWDNPRANVYRRDNDIPYSWGTAVNVQSMAFGNMGDDCGTGVAFTRDPATGEKKLMGEFLTNAQGEDVVAGVRTPMPIAEMAEKFPEAYDEFVKVCNILEDHYRDMQDMEFTVEHGKLYMLQCRNGKRTAPAALKIACDLVDEGMISEQQAVAMIDPRNLDTLLHPQFDPKALKATEPVGKALPASPGAACDKIVFTAEDAKEWAARGEKVVLVRLETSPEDIEGMKAAQGILTVRGGMTSHAAVVARGMGKCCVSGCGAINMDEANKQFTLAGKTYHEGDWMSLDGSTGNIYDGAMPTVDANVGGDFGRIMAWADKFRRLKVRTNADTPADAARARSLGAQGIGLCRTEHMFFDGDRIAAIREMICSDTKEQREKALAKLLPMQQGDFEGIYEAMEGCPVTIRFLDPPLHEFVPTEEADIELLAKDMGKTVADIKAIIASLHEFNPMMGHRGCRLAVTFPEIAVMQTRAVIRAAINVQKKHPDWNMVPEIMIPLVGEVKELKFVKDVVVKTADEELAAAGMNMKYLVGTMIEIPRAALTADAIATEAEFFSFGTNDLTQMTFGFSRDDAGKFLPAYYDNKIYESDPFARLDQVGVGKLVDMACKLGRATRPDIHLGICGEHGGDPSSVEFCHRVGLDYVSCSPFRVPIARLAAAQAAIKDAK
;
A
#
# COMPACT_ATOMS: atom_id res chain seq x y z
N MET A 1 17.98 18.10 -31.83
CA MET A 1 18.70 18.62 -30.67
C MET A 1 19.12 17.44 -29.80
N SER A 2 20.40 17.39 -29.35
CA SER A 2 20.83 16.36 -28.42
C SER A 2 20.11 16.52 -27.07
N LYS A 3 19.78 15.40 -26.43
CA LYS A 3 19.10 15.36 -25.17
C LYS A 3 20.02 15.86 -24.04
N LYS A 4 19.50 16.62 -23.10
CA LYS A 4 20.27 17.11 -21.95
C LYS A 4 20.14 16.14 -20.77
N TYR A 5 21.25 15.66 -20.22
CA TYR A 5 21.29 14.70 -19.14
C TYR A 5 21.81 15.24 -17.81
N CYS A 6 22.38 16.42 -17.79
CA CYS A 6 22.90 17.05 -16.58
C CYS A 6 22.38 18.48 -16.41
N TYR A 7 22.13 18.86 -15.16
CA TYR A 7 21.65 20.21 -14.79
C TYR A 7 22.41 20.71 -13.56
N LEU A 8 23.00 21.89 -13.64
CA LEU A 8 23.48 22.58 -12.44
C LEU A 8 22.29 22.90 -11.53
N PHE A 9 22.52 23.05 -10.23
CA PHE A 9 21.44 23.43 -9.31
C PHE A 9 20.82 24.78 -9.71
N THR A 10 21.61 25.67 -10.28
CA THR A 10 21.13 26.95 -10.82
C THR A 10 20.30 26.84 -12.10
N GLU A 11 20.33 25.71 -12.77
CA GLU A 11 19.59 25.44 -14.01
C GLU A 11 18.25 24.75 -13.80
N GLY A 12 18.01 24.21 -12.60
CA GLY A 12 16.81 23.46 -12.28
C GLY A 12 15.83 24.20 -11.39
N ASN A 13 14.69 23.58 -11.10
CA ASN A 13 13.68 24.07 -10.17
C ASN A 13 12.79 22.93 -9.64
N ALA A 14 11.90 23.24 -8.70
CA ALA A 14 11.01 22.26 -8.06
C ALA A 14 10.04 21.56 -9.01
N LYS A 15 9.73 22.16 -10.16
CA LYS A 15 8.81 21.59 -11.17
C LYS A 15 9.45 20.47 -12.00
N MET A 16 10.77 20.32 -11.91
CA MET A 16 11.54 19.34 -12.67
C MET A 16 11.73 18.01 -11.91
N ARG A 17 10.84 17.67 -11.00
CA ARG A 17 10.94 16.49 -10.15
C ARG A 17 11.04 15.17 -10.94
N GLU A 18 10.36 15.09 -12.08
CA GLU A 18 10.42 13.91 -12.94
C GLU A 18 11.82 13.66 -13.49
N LEU A 19 12.54 14.70 -13.79
CA LEU A 19 13.85 14.66 -14.43
C LEU A 19 14.99 14.66 -13.41
N LEU A 20 14.87 15.50 -12.37
CA LEU A 20 15.92 15.69 -11.36
C LEU A 20 15.74 14.83 -10.11
N GLY A 21 14.62 14.11 -9.99
CA GLY A 21 14.24 13.45 -8.76
C GLY A 21 13.78 14.45 -7.70
N GLY A 22 13.30 13.94 -6.56
CA GLY A 22 12.83 14.82 -5.47
C GLY A 22 13.94 15.65 -4.85
N LYS A 23 15.08 15.02 -4.57
CA LYS A 23 16.24 15.69 -3.95
C LYS A 23 16.86 16.72 -4.87
N GLY A 24 17.09 16.38 -6.13
CA GLY A 24 17.70 17.29 -7.10
C GLY A 24 16.85 18.53 -7.39
N ALA A 25 15.54 18.33 -7.55
CA ALA A 25 14.61 19.43 -7.75
C ALA A 25 14.58 20.39 -6.55
N ASN A 26 14.61 19.86 -5.34
CA ASN A 26 14.62 20.68 -4.12
C ASN A 26 15.96 21.40 -3.89
N LEU A 27 17.07 20.75 -4.20
CA LEU A 27 18.38 21.42 -4.18
C LEU A 27 18.43 22.60 -5.12
N ALA A 28 17.91 22.42 -6.35
CA ALA A 28 17.80 23.50 -7.32
C ALA A 28 16.89 24.62 -6.83
N GLU A 29 15.73 24.28 -6.28
CA GLU A 29 14.77 25.26 -5.76
C GLU A 29 15.35 26.07 -4.60
N MET A 30 15.98 25.41 -3.63
CA MET A 30 16.65 26.09 -2.51
C MET A 30 17.75 27.05 -3.01
N THR A 31 18.49 26.64 -4.03
CA THR A 31 19.53 27.48 -4.64
C THR A 31 18.91 28.73 -5.26
N ASN A 32 17.81 28.57 -6.01
CA ASN A 32 17.15 29.66 -6.71
C ASN A 32 16.51 30.68 -5.77
N ILE A 33 16.02 30.28 -4.61
CA ILE A 33 15.46 31.18 -3.60
C ILE A 33 16.53 31.78 -2.67
N GLY A 34 17.80 31.53 -2.95
CA GLY A 34 18.92 32.20 -2.27
C GLY A 34 19.36 31.56 -0.96
N LEU A 35 19.00 30.31 -0.69
CA LEU A 35 19.44 29.62 0.52
C LEU A 35 20.89 29.10 0.39
N PRO A 36 21.61 28.92 1.51
CA PRO A 36 22.99 28.47 1.49
C PRO A 36 23.10 26.98 1.20
N VAL A 37 23.15 26.64 -0.09
CA VAL A 37 23.27 25.26 -0.59
C VAL A 37 24.66 25.04 -1.18
N PRO A 38 25.40 24.01 -0.76
CA PRO A 38 26.64 23.65 -1.45
C PRO A 38 26.35 23.33 -2.92
N GLN A 39 27.05 23.94 -3.82
CA GLN A 39 26.76 23.86 -5.26
C GLN A 39 27.11 22.50 -5.86
N GLY A 40 26.47 22.17 -6.96
CA GLY A 40 26.66 20.91 -7.66
C GLY A 40 25.75 20.79 -8.87
N PHE A 41 25.62 19.59 -9.36
CA PHE A 41 24.74 19.26 -10.48
C PHE A 41 24.01 17.93 -10.29
N THR A 42 22.94 17.77 -11.05
CA THR A 42 22.14 16.53 -11.04
C THR A 42 22.25 15.85 -12.39
N ILE A 43 22.50 14.54 -12.37
CA ILE A 43 22.43 13.67 -13.54
C ILE A 43 21.00 13.10 -13.54
N THR A 44 20.29 13.24 -14.66
CA THR A 44 18.84 13.01 -14.73
C THR A 44 18.44 11.54 -14.60
N THR A 45 17.15 11.34 -14.27
CA THR A 45 16.51 10.03 -14.28
C THR A 45 16.57 9.38 -15.67
N GLU A 46 16.54 10.18 -16.73
CA GLU A 46 16.65 9.69 -18.11
C GLU A 46 18.02 9.13 -18.42
N ALA A 47 19.08 9.65 -17.80
CA ALA A 47 20.41 9.04 -17.90
C ALA A 47 20.44 7.65 -17.25
N CYS A 48 19.70 7.46 -16.16
CA CYS A 48 19.56 6.15 -15.50
C CYS A 48 18.84 5.14 -16.39
N THR A 49 17.72 5.52 -16.99
CA THR A 49 16.97 4.63 -17.89
C THR A 49 17.81 4.28 -19.13
N GLN A 50 18.56 5.25 -19.66
CA GLN A 50 19.47 5.00 -20.78
C GLN A 50 20.60 4.04 -20.40
N TYR A 51 21.11 4.15 -19.17
CA TYR A 51 22.13 3.21 -18.65
C TYR A 51 21.63 1.75 -18.71
N TYR A 52 20.38 1.50 -18.36
CA TYR A 52 19.79 0.15 -18.43
C TYR A 52 19.52 -0.30 -19.86
N GLU A 53 19.06 0.60 -20.73
CA GLU A 53 18.88 0.31 -22.16
C GLU A 53 20.19 -0.03 -22.88
N ASP A 54 21.28 0.58 -22.45
CA ASP A 54 22.63 0.35 -23.00
C ASP A 54 23.36 -0.83 -22.32
N GLY A 55 22.66 -1.73 -21.66
CA GLY A 55 23.23 -2.91 -21.04
C GLY A 55 24.05 -2.63 -19.78
N ARG A 56 23.58 -1.72 -18.93
CA ARG A 56 24.24 -1.28 -17.68
C ARG A 56 25.57 -0.58 -17.93
N GLN A 57 25.59 0.26 -18.94
CA GLN A 57 26.78 1.07 -19.30
C GLN A 57 26.36 2.52 -19.54
N ILE A 58 27.21 3.44 -19.13
CA ILE A 58 27.06 4.87 -19.43
C ILE A 58 27.63 5.11 -20.83
N ASN A 59 26.78 5.53 -21.78
CA ASN A 59 27.23 5.77 -23.16
C ASN A 59 28.15 6.99 -23.26
N GLY A 60 28.86 7.10 -24.40
CA GLY A 60 29.84 8.17 -24.61
C GLY A 60 29.25 9.58 -24.54
N GLU A 61 28.03 9.78 -24.99
CA GLU A 61 27.33 11.09 -24.95
C GLU A 61 27.08 11.52 -23.50
N ILE A 62 26.54 10.63 -22.69
CA ILE A 62 26.26 10.90 -21.26
C ILE A 62 27.57 11.11 -20.51
N MET A 63 28.60 10.29 -20.79
CA MET A 63 29.89 10.41 -20.13
C MET A 63 30.55 11.76 -20.45
N ALA A 64 30.52 12.20 -21.71
CA ALA A 64 31.05 13.50 -22.11
C ALA A 64 30.32 14.66 -21.40
N GLU A 65 29.01 14.57 -21.25
CA GLU A 65 28.21 15.59 -20.56
C GLU A 65 28.52 15.63 -19.06
N ILE A 66 28.70 14.47 -18.43
CA ILE A 66 29.13 14.37 -17.03
C ILE A 66 30.49 15.07 -16.85
N MET A 67 31.44 14.82 -17.73
CA MET A 67 32.76 15.44 -17.65
C MET A 67 32.68 16.97 -17.84
N GLU A 68 31.86 17.43 -18.76
CA GLU A 68 31.60 18.88 -18.96
C GLU A 68 31.03 19.53 -17.68
N TYR A 69 30.08 18.86 -17.01
CA TYR A 69 29.48 19.42 -15.79
C TYR A 69 30.40 19.35 -14.58
N ILE A 70 31.30 18.41 -14.51
CA ILE A 70 32.41 18.40 -13.53
C ILE A 70 33.27 19.66 -13.71
N GLU A 71 33.63 20.03 -14.95
CA GLU A 71 34.38 21.24 -15.21
C GLU A 71 33.61 22.50 -14.83
N LYS A 72 32.30 22.54 -15.12
CA LYS A 72 31.43 23.65 -14.69
C LYS A 72 31.38 23.79 -13.16
N MET A 73 31.29 22.66 -12.46
CA MET A 73 31.31 22.61 -11.01
C MET A 73 32.64 23.12 -10.44
N GLU A 74 33.74 22.73 -11.03
CA GLU A 74 35.08 23.23 -10.66
C GLU A 74 35.20 24.75 -10.80
N LYS A 75 34.64 25.32 -11.86
CA LYS A 75 34.61 26.78 -12.06
C LYS A 75 33.74 27.49 -11.01
N ILE A 76 32.57 26.95 -10.69
CA ILE A 76 31.64 27.52 -9.71
C ILE A 76 32.23 27.51 -8.30
N THR A 77 32.86 26.41 -7.91
CA THR A 77 33.44 26.24 -6.57
C THR A 77 34.83 26.86 -6.42
N GLY A 78 35.53 27.10 -7.53
CA GLY A 78 36.92 27.54 -7.53
C GLY A 78 37.89 26.46 -7.08
N LYS A 79 37.43 25.23 -7.02
CA LYS A 79 38.23 24.05 -6.62
C LYS A 79 38.28 23.04 -7.75
N LYS A 80 39.31 22.20 -7.77
CA LYS A 80 39.50 21.17 -8.82
C LYS A 80 39.68 19.79 -8.21
N PHE A 81 39.14 18.78 -8.88
CA PHE A 81 39.38 17.38 -8.50
C PHE A 81 40.85 17.02 -8.59
N GLY A 82 41.35 16.46 -7.48
CA GLY A 82 42.76 16.01 -7.43
C GLY A 82 43.80 17.12 -7.38
N ASP A 83 43.37 18.36 -7.25
CA ASP A 83 44.29 19.51 -7.20
C ASP A 83 45.10 19.48 -5.91
N LEU A 84 46.39 19.80 -6.01
CA LEU A 84 47.28 19.88 -4.86
C LEU A 84 47.34 21.26 -4.22
N GLU A 85 46.59 22.23 -4.76
CA GLU A 85 46.43 23.58 -4.19
C GLU A 85 45.08 23.78 -3.54
N ASN A 86 44.03 23.45 -4.25
CA ASN A 86 42.65 23.63 -3.75
C ASN A 86 41.73 22.50 -4.23
N PRO A 87 41.79 21.35 -3.60
CA PRO A 87 41.06 20.17 -4.06
C PRO A 87 39.57 20.24 -3.83
N LEU A 88 38.79 19.81 -4.84
CA LEU A 88 37.34 19.64 -4.74
C LEU A 88 37.02 18.25 -4.17
N LEU A 89 36.17 18.24 -3.14
CA LEU A 89 35.58 17.03 -2.61
C LEU A 89 34.07 17.08 -2.76
N VAL A 90 33.45 15.98 -3.17
CA VAL A 90 32.01 15.93 -3.43
C VAL A 90 31.33 14.74 -2.74
N SER A 91 30.03 14.86 -2.57
CA SER A 91 29.14 13.74 -2.27
C SER A 91 28.42 13.31 -3.56
N VAL A 92 28.08 12.02 -3.63
CA VAL A 92 27.21 11.48 -4.67
C VAL A 92 26.02 10.85 -3.96
N ARG A 93 24.83 11.32 -4.29
CA ARG A 93 23.58 10.88 -3.65
C ARG A 93 22.55 10.49 -4.71
N SER A 94 21.81 9.43 -4.44
CA SER A 94 20.64 9.06 -5.23
C SER A 94 19.48 10.05 -5.00
N GLY A 95 18.58 10.13 -5.98
CA GLY A 95 17.39 10.97 -5.86
C GLY A 95 16.32 10.49 -6.81
N ALA A 96 15.46 9.57 -6.36
CA ALA A 96 14.31 9.14 -7.15
C ALA A 96 13.18 10.17 -7.08
N ARG A 97 12.24 10.09 -8.03
CA ARG A 97 11.04 10.94 -8.06
C ARG A 97 10.22 10.77 -6.79
N ALA A 98 10.09 9.53 -6.30
CA ALA A 98 9.46 9.22 -5.02
C ALA A 98 10.53 8.88 -3.97
N SER A 99 10.30 9.24 -2.72
CA SER A 99 11.23 8.94 -1.63
C SER A 99 11.32 7.43 -1.38
N MET A 100 12.54 6.90 -1.33
CA MET A 100 12.83 5.49 -1.07
C MET A 100 13.87 5.37 0.06
N PRO A 101 13.47 5.57 1.34
CA PRO A 101 14.41 5.61 2.45
C PRO A 101 15.18 4.30 2.64
N GLY A 102 16.51 4.39 2.76
CA GLY A 102 17.37 3.24 3.00
C GLY A 102 17.54 2.27 1.84
N MET A 103 16.91 2.55 0.69
CA MET A 103 16.98 1.66 -0.49
C MET A 103 18.11 2.02 -1.44
N MET A 104 18.62 3.24 -1.38
CA MET A 104 19.59 3.78 -2.31
C MET A 104 20.70 4.52 -1.58
N ASP A 105 21.85 4.61 -2.20
CA ASP A 105 23.12 4.84 -1.53
C ASP A 105 23.63 6.29 -1.62
N THR A 106 24.42 6.67 -0.63
CA THR A 106 25.15 7.94 -0.56
C THR A 106 26.64 7.64 -0.41
N ILE A 107 27.49 8.33 -1.17
CA ILE A 107 28.95 8.26 -1.04
C ILE A 107 29.46 9.67 -0.75
N LEU A 108 30.22 9.82 0.36
CA LEU A 108 30.79 11.10 0.79
C LEU A 108 32.28 11.14 0.53
N ASN A 109 32.83 12.35 0.51
CA ASN A 109 34.27 12.59 0.48
C ASN A 109 34.97 12.10 -0.79
N LEU A 110 34.27 12.03 -1.92
CA LEU A 110 34.84 11.67 -3.22
C LEU A 110 35.87 12.71 -3.66
N GLY A 111 36.99 12.23 -4.20
CA GLY A 111 38.09 13.05 -4.60
C GLY A 111 39.35 12.87 -3.74
N LEU A 112 39.25 12.09 -2.67
CA LEU A 112 40.38 11.83 -1.77
C LEU A 112 41.32 10.75 -2.31
N ASN A 113 42.60 11.02 -2.18
CA ASN A 113 43.70 10.07 -2.29
C ASN A 113 44.76 10.51 -1.27
N GLU A 114 45.87 9.79 -1.14
CA GLU A 114 46.89 10.11 -0.14
C GLU A 114 47.48 11.51 -0.30
N ASP A 115 47.69 11.96 -1.54
CA ASP A 115 48.22 13.29 -1.83
C ASP A 115 47.22 14.40 -1.44
N VAL A 116 45.97 14.21 -1.80
CA VAL A 116 44.88 15.17 -1.47
C VAL A 116 44.64 15.24 0.04
N VAL A 117 44.71 14.12 0.75
CA VAL A 117 44.60 14.08 2.22
C VAL A 117 45.70 14.93 2.87
N ASP A 118 46.93 14.81 2.42
CA ASP A 118 48.01 15.64 2.94
C ASP A 118 47.78 17.14 2.68
N VAL A 119 47.27 17.48 1.50
CA VAL A 119 46.92 18.88 1.16
C VAL A 119 45.85 19.43 2.09
N ILE A 120 44.74 18.73 2.26
CA ILE A 120 43.65 19.22 3.12
C ILE A 120 44.03 19.20 4.59
N ALA A 121 44.89 18.30 5.02
CA ALA A 121 45.46 18.27 6.38
C ALA A 121 46.28 19.53 6.67
N LYS A 122 47.10 19.97 5.74
CA LYS A 122 47.92 21.18 5.87
C LYS A 122 47.06 22.43 5.80
N LYS A 123 46.17 22.55 4.81
CA LYS A 123 45.31 23.71 4.61
C LYS A 123 44.40 23.97 5.81
N SER A 124 43.81 22.92 6.35
CA SER A 124 42.88 23.02 7.49
C SER A 124 43.61 23.11 8.84
N ASN A 125 44.89 22.82 8.86
CA ASN A 125 45.68 22.60 10.08
C ASN A 125 44.99 21.57 11.01
N ASN A 126 44.35 20.56 10.40
CA ASN A 126 43.60 19.52 11.11
C ASN A 126 43.83 18.15 10.45
N PRO A 127 45.03 17.52 10.67
CA PRO A 127 45.32 16.21 10.12
C PRO A 127 44.35 15.13 10.53
N ARG A 128 43.81 15.20 11.76
CA ARG A 128 42.86 14.23 12.25
C ARG A 128 41.57 14.22 11.39
N TRP A 129 41.06 15.37 11.11
CA TRP A 129 39.88 15.50 10.23
C TRP A 129 40.17 14.93 8.84
N ALA A 130 41.28 15.26 8.25
CA ALA A 130 41.64 14.82 6.90
C ALA A 130 41.70 13.30 6.80
N TRP A 131 42.39 12.65 7.75
CA TRP A 131 42.52 11.19 7.77
C TRP A 131 41.18 10.51 8.16
N ASP A 132 40.35 11.12 8.99
CA ASP A 132 39.03 10.63 9.29
C ASP A 132 38.13 10.63 8.03
N CYS A 133 38.17 11.70 7.25
CA CYS A 133 37.46 11.77 5.97
C CYS A 133 37.93 10.69 4.99
N TYR A 134 39.26 10.42 4.92
CA TYR A 134 39.81 9.42 4.02
C TYR A 134 39.39 8.00 4.42
N ARG A 135 39.52 7.65 5.70
CA ARG A 135 39.08 6.32 6.16
C ARG A 135 37.57 6.10 5.94
N ARG A 136 36.74 7.11 6.17
CA ARG A 136 35.28 7.06 5.90
C ARG A 136 35.02 6.86 4.42
N PHE A 137 35.73 7.56 3.58
CA PHE A 137 35.61 7.43 2.13
C PHE A 137 35.96 6.02 1.66
N ILE A 138 37.07 5.45 2.11
CA ILE A 138 37.50 4.10 1.74
C ILE A 138 36.43 3.08 2.16
N GLN A 139 35.94 3.19 3.40
CA GLN A 139 34.90 2.29 3.89
C GLN A 139 33.63 2.38 3.05
N MET A 140 33.15 3.58 2.85
CA MET A 140 31.88 3.84 2.15
C MET A 140 31.97 3.45 0.67
N TYR A 141 33.08 3.78 0.01
CA TYR A 141 33.32 3.37 -1.38
C TYR A 141 33.39 1.85 -1.51
N SER A 142 34.08 1.21 -0.59
CA SER A 142 34.23 -0.26 -0.59
C SER A 142 32.88 -0.96 -0.37
N ASP A 143 32.09 -0.46 0.58
CA ASP A 143 30.78 -1.02 0.89
C ASP A 143 29.76 -0.77 -0.23
N VAL A 144 29.64 0.47 -0.66
CA VAL A 144 28.58 0.89 -1.59
C VAL A 144 28.93 0.60 -3.05
N VAL A 145 30.13 1.00 -3.49
CA VAL A 145 30.52 0.88 -4.90
C VAL A 145 30.98 -0.53 -5.25
N MET A 146 31.74 -1.13 -4.36
CA MET A 146 32.38 -2.43 -4.61
C MET A 146 31.72 -3.61 -3.91
N GLU A 147 30.68 -3.34 -3.13
CA GLU A 147 29.89 -4.37 -2.43
C GLU A 147 30.69 -5.24 -1.45
N VAL A 148 31.78 -4.70 -0.90
CA VAL A 148 32.56 -5.31 0.18
C VAL A 148 31.93 -4.94 1.52
N GLY A 149 31.15 -5.71 2.16
CA GLY A 149 30.40 -5.38 3.36
C GLY A 149 31.16 -4.53 4.39
N LYS A 150 30.51 -3.52 4.94
CA LYS A 150 31.10 -2.59 5.92
C LYS A 150 31.58 -3.27 7.21
N LYS A 151 31.09 -4.46 7.52
CA LYS A 151 31.47 -5.24 8.72
C LYS A 151 32.98 -5.48 8.84
N TYR A 152 33.65 -5.68 7.70
CA TYR A 152 35.07 -5.92 7.69
C TYR A 152 35.85 -4.69 8.16
N PHE A 153 35.37 -3.52 7.80
CA PHE A 153 35.99 -2.24 8.17
C PHE A 153 35.64 -1.87 9.59
N GLU A 154 34.42 -2.12 10.04
CA GLU A 154 33.99 -1.91 11.43
C GLU A 154 34.82 -2.77 12.40
N GLN A 155 35.16 -4.00 12.04
CA GLN A 155 36.02 -4.86 12.84
C GLN A 155 37.43 -4.27 13.01
N LEU A 156 37.95 -3.64 11.97
CA LEU A 156 39.27 -2.98 12.03
C LEU A 156 39.22 -1.73 12.94
N ILE A 157 38.15 -0.97 12.88
CA ILE A 157 37.94 0.19 13.78
C ILE A 157 37.84 -0.26 15.23
N ASP A 158 37.05 -1.28 15.52
CA ASP A 158 36.86 -1.83 16.86
C ASP A 158 38.17 -2.37 17.44
N ALA A 159 38.96 -3.07 16.62
CA ALA A 159 40.27 -3.55 17.02
C ALA A 159 41.25 -2.41 17.35
N MET A 160 41.22 -1.32 16.57
CA MET A 160 42.01 -0.11 16.84
C MET A 160 41.61 0.57 18.13
N LYS A 161 40.30 0.72 18.38
CA LYS A 161 39.76 1.29 19.61
C LYS A 161 40.19 0.48 20.83
N GLU A 162 40.07 -0.84 20.75
CA GLU A 162 40.48 -1.75 21.81
C GLU A 162 41.99 -1.62 22.10
N LYS A 163 42.81 -1.62 21.05
CA LYS A 163 44.26 -1.46 21.15
C LYS A 163 44.66 -0.15 21.84
N LYS A 164 43.92 0.94 21.55
CA LYS A 164 44.21 2.28 22.11
C LYS A 164 43.47 2.59 23.40
N GLY A 165 42.59 1.69 23.84
CA GLY A 165 41.83 1.87 25.10
C GLY A 165 40.78 2.96 25.01
N VAL A 166 40.20 3.24 23.84
CA VAL A 166 39.18 4.25 23.60
C VAL A 166 37.87 3.60 23.21
N THR A 167 36.76 4.30 23.40
CA THR A 167 35.41 3.81 23.11
C THR A 167 34.74 4.52 21.93
N GLN A 168 35.16 5.73 21.59
CA GLN A 168 34.58 6.57 20.54
C GLN A 168 35.57 6.82 19.40
N ASP A 169 35.07 6.89 18.18
CA ASP A 169 35.89 7.22 17.00
C ASP A 169 36.61 8.56 17.15
N VAL A 170 35.96 9.53 17.77
CA VAL A 170 36.49 10.89 17.98
C VAL A 170 37.72 10.92 18.85
N GLU A 171 37.95 9.88 19.64
CA GLU A 171 39.08 9.74 20.55
C GLU A 171 40.38 9.23 19.87
N LEU A 172 40.26 8.74 18.63
CA LEU A 172 41.40 8.29 17.85
C LEU A 172 42.22 9.48 17.34
N SER A 173 43.56 9.35 17.39
CA SER A 173 44.47 10.40 16.90
C SER A 173 44.58 10.42 15.37
N ALA A 174 45.20 11.47 14.84
CA ALA A 174 45.50 11.55 13.42
C ALA A 174 46.36 10.37 12.92
N GLU A 175 47.36 9.96 13.72
CA GLU A 175 48.20 8.81 13.39
C GLU A 175 47.41 7.50 13.42
N ASP A 176 46.49 7.34 14.37
CA ASP A 176 45.62 6.17 14.45
C ASP A 176 44.73 6.06 13.23
N LEU A 177 44.16 7.18 12.80
CA LEU A 177 43.26 7.24 11.65
C LEU A 177 44.04 7.03 10.34
N LYS A 178 45.26 7.50 10.23
CA LYS A 178 46.16 7.23 9.09
C LYS A 178 46.46 5.74 8.98
N GLU A 179 46.85 5.11 10.09
CA GLU A 179 47.09 3.66 10.15
C GLU A 179 45.83 2.89 9.76
N LEU A 180 44.68 3.29 10.29
CA LEU A 180 43.39 2.68 9.98
C LEU A 180 43.01 2.82 8.52
N ALA A 181 43.26 3.98 7.89
CA ALA A 181 43.04 4.19 6.46
C ALA A 181 43.92 3.24 5.62
N MET A 182 45.20 3.03 6.00
CA MET A 182 46.07 2.08 5.34
C MET A 182 45.58 0.64 5.50
N GLN A 183 45.08 0.27 6.67
CA GLN A 183 44.44 -1.04 6.90
C GLN A 183 43.22 -1.23 6.02
N PHE A 184 42.41 -0.19 5.87
CA PHE A 184 41.21 -0.23 4.98
C PHE A 184 41.61 -0.42 3.52
N LYS A 185 42.66 0.24 3.03
CA LYS A 185 43.20 0.05 1.69
C LYS A 185 43.69 -1.39 1.48
N ALA A 186 44.35 -1.97 2.48
CA ALA A 186 44.78 -3.35 2.46
C ALA A 186 43.60 -4.33 2.43
N GLU A 187 42.57 -4.07 3.19
CA GLU A 187 41.35 -4.87 3.18
C GLU A 187 40.62 -4.80 1.84
N TYR A 188 40.55 -3.61 1.25
CA TYR A 188 39.98 -3.42 -0.10
C TYR A 188 40.76 -4.27 -1.12
N LYS A 189 42.10 -4.18 -1.12
CA LYS A 189 42.96 -4.96 -2.03
C LYS A 189 42.77 -6.46 -1.83
N SER A 190 42.70 -6.90 -0.59
CA SER A 190 42.45 -8.31 -0.23
C SER A 190 41.12 -8.83 -0.79
N LYS A 191 40.06 -8.04 -0.74
CA LYS A 191 38.73 -8.45 -1.19
C LYS A 191 38.51 -8.27 -2.69
N ILE A 192 39.08 -7.23 -3.29
CA ILE A 192 38.82 -6.83 -4.69
C ILE A 192 39.94 -7.33 -5.63
N GLY A 193 41.16 -7.47 -5.13
CA GLY A 193 42.31 -7.90 -5.92
C GLY A 193 43.05 -6.79 -6.64
N SER A 194 42.64 -5.54 -6.48
CA SER A 194 43.28 -4.35 -7.04
C SER A 194 43.42 -3.26 -6.01
N ASP A 195 44.29 -2.27 -6.24
CA ASP A 195 44.48 -1.14 -5.35
C ASP A 195 43.27 -0.25 -5.34
N PHE A 196 43.03 0.41 -4.20
CA PHE A 196 41.95 1.40 -4.05
C PHE A 196 42.17 2.53 -5.09
N PRO A 197 41.08 2.97 -5.81
CA PRO A 197 41.21 3.99 -6.84
C PRO A 197 41.79 5.30 -6.32
N THR A 198 42.76 5.87 -6.99
CA THR A 198 43.41 7.13 -6.62
C THR A 198 43.00 8.29 -7.53
N ASP A 199 42.49 8.01 -8.74
CA ASP A 199 41.99 9.03 -9.65
C ASP A 199 40.63 9.51 -9.22
N PRO A 200 40.44 10.79 -8.84
CA PRO A 200 39.15 11.32 -8.40
C PRO A 200 38.01 11.16 -9.44
N LYS A 201 38.30 11.27 -10.71
CA LYS A 201 37.32 11.11 -11.79
C LYS A 201 36.85 9.66 -11.91
N GLU A 202 37.79 8.69 -11.80
CA GLU A 202 37.46 7.27 -11.75
C GLU A 202 36.59 6.94 -10.55
N GLN A 203 36.88 7.49 -9.38
CA GLN A 203 36.08 7.34 -8.16
C GLN A 203 34.67 7.87 -8.39
N LEU A 204 34.51 9.03 -8.99
CA LEU A 204 33.25 9.67 -9.26
C LEU A 204 32.39 8.84 -10.21
N ILE A 205 32.96 8.38 -11.30
CA ILE A 205 32.23 7.53 -12.27
C ILE A 205 31.82 6.21 -11.63
N GLY A 206 32.68 5.59 -10.82
CA GLY A 206 32.35 4.39 -10.05
C GLY A 206 31.14 4.62 -9.12
N ALA A 207 31.11 5.75 -8.43
CA ALA A 207 30.01 6.13 -7.54
C ALA A 207 28.71 6.37 -8.31
N ILE A 208 28.76 7.05 -9.45
CA ILE A 208 27.59 7.29 -10.30
C ILE A 208 27.00 5.96 -10.80
N LYS A 209 27.85 5.07 -11.27
CA LYS A 209 27.44 3.71 -11.72
C LYS A 209 26.80 2.92 -10.57
N ALA A 210 27.33 3.04 -9.37
CA ALA A 210 26.78 2.37 -8.18
C ALA A 210 25.37 2.88 -7.85
N VAL A 211 25.13 4.17 -7.94
CA VAL A 211 23.80 4.76 -7.74
C VAL A 211 22.82 4.26 -8.80
N PHE A 212 23.19 4.25 -10.06
CA PHE A 212 22.35 3.72 -11.13
C PHE A 212 22.03 2.24 -10.89
N ARG A 213 23.03 1.46 -10.51
CA ARG A 213 22.89 0.03 -10.24
C ARG A 213 21.97 -0.24 -9.04
N SER A 214 21.97 0.64 -8.04
CA SER A 214 21.12 0.50 -6.85
C SER A 214 19.62 0.57 -7.15
N TRP A 215 19.23 1.20 -8.26
CA TRP A 215 17.83 1.25 -8.69
C TRP A 215 17.23 -0.14 -8.94
N ASP A 216 18.04 -1.08 -9.39
CA ASP A 216 17.62 -2.46 -9.69
C ASP A 216 18.09 -3.48 -8.65
N ASN A 217 18.40 -3.07 -7.42
CA ASN A 217 18.73 -4.03 -6.39
C ASN A 217 17.45 -4.69 -5.82
N PRO A 218 17.56 -5.91 -5.23
CA PRO A 218 16.37 -6.64 -4.76
C PRO A 218 15.51 -5.86 -3.77
N ARG A 219 16.11 -5.14 -2.82
CA ARG A 219 15.37 -4.33 -1.83
C ARG A 219 14.61 -3.19 -2.50
N ALA A 220 15.24 -2.49 -3.42
CA ALA A 220 14.61 -1.40 -4.16
C ALA A 220 13.46 -1.91 -5.02
N ASN A 221 13.61 -3.07 -5.65
CA ASN A 221 12.55 -3.69 -6.45
C ASN A 221 11.31 -4.02 -5.61
N VAL A 222 11.50 -4.60 -4.42
CA VAL A 222 10.41 -4.90 -3.48
C VAL A 222 9.73 -3.60 -3.02
N TYR A 223 10.52 -2.61 -2.61
CA TYR A 223 9.99 -1.34 -2.14
C TYR A 223 9.15 -0.65 -3.23
N ARG A 224 9.65 -0.61 -4.47
CA ARG A 224 8.91 -0.01 -5.58
C ARG A 224 7.60 -0.72 -5.83
N ARG A 225 7.59 -2.05 -5.80
CA ARG A 225 6.38 -2.86 -5.97
C ARG A 225 5.35 -2.54 -4.89
N ASP A 226 5.78 -2.49 -3.64
CA ASP A 226 4.91 -2.23 -2.49
C ASP A 226 4.36 -0.79 -2.48
N ASN A 227 5.06 0.14 -3.11
CA ASN A 227 4.69 1.56 -3.11
C ASN A 227 4.25 2.09 -4.48
N ASP A 228 3.99 1.18 -5.44
CA ASP A 228 3.51 1.52 -6.78
C ASP A 228 4.40 2.51 -7.54
N ILE A 229 5.71 2.34 -7.42
CA ILE A 229 6.70 3.17 -8.11
C ILE A 229 7.14 2.45 -9.40
N PRO A 230 6.83 2.98 -10.60
CA PRO A 230 7.22 2.34 -11.86
C PRO A 230 8.72 2.23 -12.02
N TYR A 231 9.18 1.10 -12.50
CA TYR A 231 10.59 0.86 -12.82
C TYR A 231 11.14 1.89 -13.82
N SER A 232 10.30 2.29 -14.78
CA SER A 232 10.64 3.25 -15.83
C SER A 232 11.03 4.64 -15.33
N TRP A 233 10.71 4.97 -14.07
CA TRP A 233 11.04 6.29 -13.53
C TRP A 233 12.54 6.50 -13.35
N GLY A 234 13.30 5.46 -12.99
CA GLY A 234 14.71 5.58 -12.71
C GLY A 234 15.04 6.44 -11.48
N THR A 235 16.33 6.61 -11.24
CA THR A 235 16.83 7.52 -10.20
C THR A 235 17.75 8.57 -10.81
N ALA A 236 17.71 9.79 -10.26
CA ALA A 236 18.70 10.81 -10.54
C ALA A 236 19.92 10.62 -9.62
N VAL A 237 21.03 11.24 -9.99
CA VAL A 237 22.26 11.27 -9.21
C VAL A 237 22.64 12.72 -8.94
N ASN A 238 22.79 13.09 -7.66
CA ASN A 238 23.21 14.44 -7.25
C ASN A 238 24.70 14.41 -6.90
N VAL A 239 25.50 15.21 -7.61
CA VAL A 239 26.91 15.44 -7.33
C VAL A 239 27.02 16.82 -6.70
N GLN A 240 27.39 16.90 -5.43
CA GLN A 240 27.34 18.10 -4.63
C GLN A 240 28.67 18.33 -3.92
N SER A 241 29.15 19.57 -3.88
CA SER A 241 30.34 19.90 -3.11
C SER A 241 30.13 19.63 -1.61
N MET A 242 31.17 19.14 -0.95
CA MET A 242 31.09 18.83 0.46
C MET A 242 31.05 20.08 1.35
N ALA A 243 30.24 20.01 2.41
CA ALA A 243 30.34 20.86 3.58
C ALA A 243 30.62 19.94 4.77
N PHE A 244 31.59 20.30 5.62
CA PHE A 244 32.12 19.41 6.63
C PHE A 244 31.67 19.82 8.03
N GLY A 245 30.87 18.97 8.65
CA GLY A 245 30.44 19.11 10.05
C GLY A 245 31.40 18.49 11.04
N ASN A 246 32.53 17.92 10.58
CA ASN A 246 33.49 17.18 11.40
C ASN A 246 34.88 17.80 11.45
N MET A 247 35.00 19.11 11.20
CA MET A 247 36.29 19.82 11.23
C MET A 247 36.66 20.37 12.61
N GLY A 248 35.84 20.14 13.62
CA GLY A 248 36.07 20.65 14.99
C GLY A 248 34.76 20.89 15.72
N ASP A 249 34.89 21.46 16.96
CA ASP A 249 33.75 21.70 17.84
C ASP A 249 32.85 22.88 17.40
N ASP A 250 33.31 23.68 16.45
CA ASP A 250 32.55 24.75 15.82
C ASP A 250 31.82 24.27 14.55
N CYS A 251 31.80 22.99 14.33
CA CYS A 251 31.14 22.30 13.24
C CYS A 251 30.11 21.31 13.76
N GLY A 252 29.13 20.97 12.93
CA GLY A 252 28.14 19.97 13.28
C GLY A 252 27.24 19.62 12.10
N THR A 253 26.36 18.69 12.33
CA THR A 253 25.36 18.26 11.34
C THR A 253 24.06 17.90 12.03
N GLY A 254 22.95 17.97 11.32
CA GLY A 254 21.66 17.63 11.90
C GLY A 254 20.58 17.39 10.88
N VAL A 255 19.49 16.85 11.38
CA VAL A 255 18.23 16.64 10.67
C VAL A 255 17.11 17.24 11.50
N ALA A 256 16.14 17.85 10.82
CA ALA A 256 15.03 18.49 11.52
C ALA A 256 13.76 18.51 10.68
N PHE A 257 12.63 18.60 11.40
CA PHE A 257 11.31 18.76 10.84
C PHE A 257 10.71 20.09 11.32
N THR A 258 10.02 20.79 10.45
CA THR A 258 9.36 22.05 10.83
C THR A 258 8.17 21.85 11.76
N ARG A 259 7.60 20.64 11.76
CA ARG A 259 6.52 20.22 12.67
C ARG A 259 6.82 18.81 13.14
N ASP A 260 6.22 18.41 14.26
CA ASP A 260 6.40 17.06 14.78
C ASP A 260 5.82 16.02 13.80
N PRO A 261 6.65 15.15 13.22
CA PRO A 261 6.17 14.15 12.26
C PRO A 261 5.33 13.04 12.90
N ALA A 262 5.36 12.89 14.22
CA ALA A 262 4.56 11.91 14.93
C ALA A 262 3.20 12.44 15.34
N THR A 263 3.11 13.69 15.79
CA THR A 263 1.89 14.30 16.34
C THR A 263 1.27 15.40 15.48
N GLY A 264 2.04 16.02 14.60
CA GLY A 264 1.62 17.18 13.83
C GLY A 264 1.73 18.50 14.55
N GLU A 265 2.21 18.53 15.80
CA GLU A 265 2.39 19.78 16.57
C GLU A 265 3.33 20.72 15.83
N LYS A 266 2.98 22.01 15.79
CA LYS A 266 3.80 23.06 15.17
C LYS A 266 4.99 23.41 16.06
N LYS A 267 6.02 22.56 16.00
CA LYS A 267 7.24 22.68 16.78
C LYS A 267 8.41 22.13 16.00
N LEU A 268 9.51 22.87 15.95
CA LEU A 268 10.74 22.39 15.31
C LEU A 268 11.25 21.16 16.08
N MET A 269 11.32 20.04 15.39
CA MET A 269 11.75 18.74 15.93
C MET A 269 12.97 18.26 15.19
N GLY A 270 13.93 17.70 15.88
CA GLY A 270 15.10 17.16 15.23
C GLY A 270 16.26 16.92 16.17
N GLU A 271 17.36 16.53 15.58
CA GLU A 271 18.58 16.14 16.29
C GLU A 271 19.81 16.72 15.59
N PHE A 272 20.85 16.98 16.34
CA PHE A 272 22.14 17.40 15.79
C PHE A 272 23.29 16.79 16.56
N LEU A 273 24.46 16.75 15.93
CA LEU A 273 25.73 16.35 16.52
C LEU A 273 26.77 17.40 16.23
N THR A 274 27.59 17.72 17.23
CA THR A 274 28.80 18.52 17.03
C THR A 274 29.92 17.62 16.50
N ASN A 275 30.82 18.18 15.70
CA ASN A 275 31.99 17.51 15.17
C ASN A 275 31.63 16.12 14.58
N ALA A 276 30.73 16.10 13.57
CA ALA A 276 30.17 14.89 12.98
C ALA A 276 29.81 15.11 11.50
N GLN A 277 29.76 14.02 10.74
CA GLN A 277 29.13 13.99 9.40
C GLN A 277 27.70 13.44 9.49
N GLY A 278 26.89 13.65 8.47
CA GLY A 278 25.47 13.28 8.46
C GLY A 278 25.20 11.82 8.81
N GLU A 279 26.06 10.91 8.37
CA GLU A 279 25.97 9.49 8.68
C GLU A 279 26.02 9.17 10.18
N ASP A 280 26.72 9.97 10.95
CA ASP A 280 26.88 9.77 12.40
C ASP A 280 25.57 10.00 13.17
N VAL A 281 24.69 10.85 12.68
CA VAL A 281 23.36 11.09 13.27
C VAL A 281 22.48 9.84 13.13
N VAL A 282 22.56 9.19 11.98
CA VAL A 282 21.73 8.02 11.65
C VAL A 282 22.31 6.73 12.24
N ALA A 283 23.62 6.61 12.29
CA ALA A 283 24.31 5.39 12.72
C ALA A 283 24.15 5.06 14.22
N GLY A 284 23.78 6.04 15.04
CA GLY A 284 23.54 5.83 16.47
C GLY A 284 24.81 5.55 17.30
N VAL A 285 25.99 5.77 16.71
CA VAL A 285 27.27 5.57 17.41
C VAL A 285 27.47 6.58 18.53
N ARG A 286 26.96 7.79 18.33
CA ARG A 286 26.93 8.86 19.35
C ARG A 286 25.47 9.24 19.57
N THR A 287 25.12 9.63 20.81
CA THR A 287 23.77 10.11 21.14
C THR A 287 23.57 11.53 20.61
N PRO A 288 22.66 11.74 19.65
CA PRO A 288 22.37 13.09 19.14
C PRO A 288 21.72 13.95 20.23
N MET A 289 21.92 15.26 20.14
CA MET A 289 21.27 16.24 20.99
C MET A 289 19.96 16.72 20.32
N PRO A 290 18.92 17.05 21.11
CA PRO A 290 17.72 17.68 20.57
C PRO A 290 18.06 18.99 19.83
N ILE A 291 17.36 19.28 18.75
CA ILE A 291 17.62 20.45 17.90
C ILE A 291 17.54 21.77 18.70
N ALA A 292 16.72 21.84 19.73
CA ALA A 292 16.59 23.03 20.57
C ALA A 292 17.91 23.39 21.27
N GLU A 293 18.77 22.43 21.59
CA GLU A 293 20.08 22.65 22.20
C GLU A 293 21.10 23.24 21.24
N MET A 294 20.83 23.24 19.93
CA MET A 294 21.66 23.88 18.92
C MET A 294 21.74 25.40 19.15
N ALA A 295 20.70 26.01 19.76
CA ALA A 295 20.67 27.42 20.08
C ALA A 295 21.80 27.83 21.05
N GLU A 296 22.23 26.94 21.95
CA GLU A 296 23.32 27.17 22.87
C GLU A 296 24.69 26.96 22.23
N LYS A 297 24.81 25.95 21.37
CA LYS A 297 26.08 25.56 20.71
C LYS A 297 26.43 26.45 19.52
N PHE A 298 25.43 26.76 18.70
CA PHE A 298 25.56 27.52 17.43
C PHE A 298 24.46 28.56 17.33
N PRO A 299 24.47 29.62 18.19
CA PRO A 299 23.34 30.55 18.26
C PRO A 299 23.05 31.28 16.94
N GLU A 300 24.07 31.73 16.22
CA GLU A 300 23.88 32.40 14.91
C GLU A 300 23.38 31.47 13.84
N ALA A 301 23.96 30.26 13.74
CA ALA A 301 23.53 29.23 12.80
C ALA A 301 22.12 28.73 13.11
N TYR A 302 21.76 28.61 14.37
CA TYR A 302 20.42 28.23 14.80
C TYR A 302 19.37 29.28 14.38
N ASP A 303 19.66 30.58 14.61
CA ASP A 303 18.75 31.64 14.23
C ASP A 303 18.55 31.68 12.71
N GLU A 304 19.62 31.51 11.93
CA GLU A 304 19.55 31.39 10.47
C GLU A 304 18.74 30.15 10.06
N PHE A 305 18.96 29.02 10.73
CA PHE A 305 18.24 27.79 10.45
C PHE A 305 16.74 27.93 10.66
N VAL A 306 16.33 28.55 11.76
CA VAL A 306 14.90 28.84 12.05
C VAL A 306 14.30 29.70 10.94
N LYS A 307 15.01 30.72 10.46
CA LYS A 307 14.55 31.55 9.32
C LYS A 307 14.40 30.71 8.05
N VAL A 308 15.37 29.85 7.76
CA VAL A 308 15.31 28.93 6.60
C VAL A 308 14.12 27.97 6.71
N CYS A 309 13.85 27.45 7.89
CA CYS A 309 12.68 26.58 8.14
C CYS A 309 11.37 27.30 7.79
N ASN A 310 11.23 28.53 8.25
CA ASN A 310 10.03 29.33 7.97
C ASN A 310 9.91 29.66 6.48
N ILE A 311 11.01 30.00 5.82
CA ILE A 311 11.05 30.26 4.38
C ILE A 311 10.63 29.01 3.60
N LEU A 312 11.16 27.84 3.93
CA LEU A 312 10.86 26.59 3.23
C LEU A 312 9.42 26.16 3.43
N GLU A 313 8.92 26.21 4.67
CA GLU A 313 7.53 25.85 4.95
C GLU A 313 6.55 26.79 4.21
N ASP A 314 6.82 28.07 4.23
CA ASP A 314 6.02 29.07 3.50
C ASP A 314 6.10 28.86 1.97
N HIS A 315 7.29 28.58 1.46
CA HIS A 315 7.50 28.37 0.02
C HIS A 315 6.80 27.12 -0.51
N TYR A 316 6.97 25.98 0.18
CA TYR A 316 6.39 24.71 -0.24
C TYR A 316 4.95 24.48 0.25
N ARG A 317 4.46 25.33 1.16
CA ARG A 317 3.11 25.23 1.72
C ARG A 317 2.85 23.87 2.37
N ASP A 318 3.89 23.31 2.98
CA ASP A 318 3.84 22.06 3.70
C ASP A 318 4.99 21.96 4.72
N MET A 319 4.83 21.08 5.70
CA MET A 319 5.88 20.72 6.64
C MET A 319 7.11 20.19 5.89
N GLN A 320 8.29 20.60 6.35
CA GLN A 320 9.56 20.24 5.72
C GLN A 320 10.42 19.35 6.62
N ASP A 321 11.07 18.39 6.00
CA ASP A 321 12.13 17.56 6.53
C ASP A 321 13.43 18.07 5.90
N MET A 322 14.40 18.44 6.75
CA MET A 322 15.61 19.13 6.33
C MET A 322 16.85 18.45 6.87
N GLU A 323 17.89 18.47 6.07
CA GLU A 323 19.22 18.04 6.47
C GLU A 323 20.17 19.23 6.30
N PHE A 324 20.99 19.50 7.32
CA PHE A 324 21.89 20.64 7.32
C PHE A 324 23.25 20.29 7.90
N THR A 325 24.24 21.11 7.61
CA THR A 325 25.59 21.05 8.17
C THR A 325 26.01 22.46 8.59
N VAL A 326 26.72 22.55 9.71
CA VAL A 326 27.39 23.76 10.16
C VAL A 326 28.88 23.55 10.03
N GLU A 327 29.55 24.34 9.18
CA GLU A 327 30.98 24.33 8.96
C GLU A 327 31.57 25.63 9.47
N HIS A 328 32.37 25.56 10.55
CA HIS A 328 32.95 26.74 11.22
C HIS A 328 31.93 27.85 11.47
N GLY A 329 30.81 27.45 12.07
CA GLY A 329 29.71 28.37 12.41
C GLY A 329 28.81 28.77 11.25
N LYS A 330 29.12 28.41 10.02
CA LYS A 330 28.30 28.72 8.82
C LYS A 330 27.33 27.59 8.49
N LEU A 331 26.06 27.96 8.33
CA LEU A 331 25.00 27.01 7.98
C LEU A 331 25.01 26.68 6.48
N TYR A 332 24.86 25.42 6.17
CA TYR A 332 24.59 24.90 4.82
C TYR A 332 23.41 23.96 4.83
N MET A 333 22.49 24.17 3.88
CA MET A 333 21.35 23.28 3.66
C MET A 333 21.74 22.22 2.64
N LEU A 334 21.63 20.95 3.05
CA LEU A 334 22.00 19.82 2.20
C LEU A 334 20.82 19.19 1.49
N GLN A 335 19.63 19.25 2.09
CA GLN A 335 18.44 18.63 1.56
C GLN A 335 17.20 19.20 2.24
N CYS A 336 16.13 19.34 1.47
CA CYS A 336 14.78 19.48 2.03
C CYS A 336 13.81 18.63 1.23
N ARG A 337 12.72 18.26 1.88
CA ARG A 337 11.60 17.56 1.24
C ARG A 337 10.34 17.76 2.08
N ASN A 338 9.18 17.52 1.47
CA ASN A 338 7.95 17.42 2.25
C ASN A 338 8.10 16.27 3.22
N GLY A 339 7.91 16.53 4.51
CA GLY A 339 8.25 15.60 5.56
C GLY A 339 7.34 14.37 5.57
N LYS A 340 7.94 13.20 5.70
CA LYS A 340 7.20 11.99 6.01
C LYS A 340 6.64 12.10 7.42
N ARG A 341 5.42 11.63 7.60
CA ARG A 341 4.67 11.81 8.84
C ARG A 341 3.74 10.65 9.08
N THR A 342 3.33 10.46 10.33
CA THR A 342 2.30 9.48 10.68
C THR A 342 0.95 9.91 10.09
N ALA A 343 0.03 8.97 9.99
CA ALA A 343 -1.31 9.29 9.52
C ALA A 343 -2.03 10.34 10.39
N PRO A 344 -2.00 10.26 11.73
CA PRO A 344 -2.57 11.31 12.57
C PRO A 344 -1.93 12.67 12.34
N ALA A 345 -0.61 12.72 12.21
CA ALA A 345 0.12 13.95 11.94
C ALA A 345 -0.26 14.54 10.59
N ALA A 346 -0.44 13.70 9.56
CA ALA A 346 -0.85 14.14 8.22
C ALA A 346 -2.18 14.89 8.26
N LEU A 347 -3.17 14.36 8.97
CA LEU A 347 -4.47 15.00 9.11
C LEU A 347 -4.38 16.31 9.89
N LYS A 348 -3.66 16.31 11.01
CA LYS A 348 -3.49 17.52 11.84
C LYS A 348 -2.77 18.62 11.07
N ILE A 349 -1.68 18.30 10.40
CA ILE A 349 -0.90 19.28 9.63
C ILE A 349 -1.74 19.88 8.50
N ALA A 350 -2.48 19.06 7.76
CA ALA A 350 -3.35 19.55 6.69
C ALA A 350 -4.40 20.52 7.22
N CYS A 351 -5.08 20.17 8.32
CA CYS A 351 -6.08 21.04 8.95
C CYS A 351 -5.46 22.34 9.47
N ASP A 352 -4.31 22.27 10.14
CA ASP A 352 -3.61 23.44 10.68
C ASP A 352 -3.15 24.38 9.58
N LEU A 353 -2.65 23.84 8.46
CA LEU A 353 -2.22 24.67 7.32
C LEU A 353 -3.40 25.43 6.69
N VAL A 354 -4.58 24.81 6.64
CA VAL A 354 -5.81 25.51 6.21
C VAL A 354 -6.19 26.61 7.20
N ASP A 355 -6.17 26.33 8.49
CA ASP A 355 -6.49 27.29 9.55
C ASP A 355 -5.52 28.47 9.58
N GLU A 356 -4.26 28.24 9.25
CA GLU A 356 -3.23 29.28 9.13
C GLU A 356 -3.32 30.09 7.81
N GLY A 357 -4.23 29.72 6.92
CA GLY A 357 -4.39 30.40 5.63
C GLY A 357 -3.30 30.09 4.59
N MET A 358 -2.47 29.08 4.84
CA MET A 358 -1.38 28.69 3.93
C MET A 358 -1.86 27.90 2.72
N ILE A 359 -2.87 27.07 2.90
CA ILE A 359 -3.43 26.21 1.84
C ILE A 359 -4.95 26.29 1.84
N SER A 360 -5.55 25.95 0.70
CA SER A 360 -7.01 25.79 0.58
C SER A 360 -7.46 24.41 1.06
N GLU A 361 -8.77 24.25 1.27
CA GLU A 361 -9.38 22.95 1.57
C GLU A 361 -9.07 21.92 0.47
N GLN A 362 -9.10 22.34 -0.80
CA GLN A 362 -8.74 21.48 -1.93
C GLN A 362 -7.29 20.99 -1.85
N GLN A 363 -6.37 21.90 -1.54
CA GLN A 363 -4.96 21.54 -1.38
C GLN A 363 -4.74 20.58 -0.20
N ALA A 364 -5.47 20.78 0.89
CA ALA A 364 -5.42 19.90 2.05
C ALA A 364 -5.88 18.48 1.70
N VAL A 365 -6.98 18.34 0.98
CA VAL A 365 -7.47 17.05 0.49
C VAL A 365 -6.46 16.39 -0.45
N ALA A 366 -5.88 17.16 -1.35
CA ALA A 366 -4.93 16.66 -2.34
C ALA A 366 -3.61 16.17 -1.74
N MET A 367 -3.19 16.71 -0.60
CA MET A 367 -1.89 16.38 -0.01
C MET A 367 -1.87 15.09 0.82
N ILE A 368 -3.02 14.56 1.18
CA ILE A 368 -3.12 13.37 2.03
C ILE A 368 -3.10 12.11 1.15
N ASP A 369 -2.23 11.15 1.49
CA ASP A 369 -2.24 9.85 0.85
C ASP A 369 -3.47 9.06 1.37
N PRO A 370 -4.42 8.68 0.50
CA PRO A 370 -5.61 7.94 0.95
C PRO A 370 -5.29 6.66 1.73
N ARG A 371 -4.18 6.01 1.43
CA ARG A 371 -3.75 4.79 2.14
C ARG A 371 -3.43 5.04 3.62
N ASN A 372 -3.08 6.26 3.99
CA ASN A 372 -2.84 6.63 5.39
C ASN A 372 -4.11 6.55 6.24
N LEU A 373 -5.28 6.71 5.65
CA LEU A 373 -6.55 6.61 6.37
C LEU A 373 -6.82 5.20 6.88
N ASP A 374 -6.30 4.20 6.19
CA ASP A 374 -6.49 2.80 6.56
C ASP A 374 -5.91 2.50 7.95
N THR A 375 -4.73 3.04 8.26
CA THR A 375 -4.09 2.85 9.55
C THR A 375 -4.85 3.50 10.71
N LEU A 376 -5.62 4.54 10.44
CA LEU A 376 -6.40 5.27 11.47
C LEU A 376 -7.67 4.53 11.90
N LEU A 377 -8.16 3.63 11.07
CA LEU A 377 -9.41 2.92 11.28
C LEU A 377 -9.24 1.61 12.06
N HIS A 378 -8.01 1.20 12.34
CA HIS A 378 -7.68 -0.08 12.96
C HIS A 378 -6.78 0.09 14.18
N PRO A 379 -6.83 -0.84 15.16
CA PRO A 379 -5.87 -0.86 16.27
C PRO A 379 -4.43 -0.99 15.78
N GLN A 380 -3.49 -0.41 16.53
CA GLN A 380 -2.04 -0.43 16.24
C GLN A 380 -1.27 -0.93 17.46
N PHE A 381 -0.07 -1.46 17.25
CA PHE A 381 0.83 -1.78 18.37
C PHE A 381 1.46 -0.52 18.94
N ASP A 382 1.77 -0.57 20.24
CA ASP A 382 2.54 0.49 20.89
C ASP A 382 3.91 0.63 20.18
N PRO A 383 4.27 1.84 19.70
CA PRO A 383 5.54 2.06 19.00
C PRO A 383 6.78 1.66 19.78
N LYS A 384 6.76 1.81 21.10
CA LYS A 384 7.88 1.41 21.97
C LYS A 384 8.05 -0.11 21.99
N ALA A 385 6.94 -0.84 22.05
CA ALA A 385 6.96 -2.30 22.01
C ALA A 385 7.46 -2.83 20.67
N LEU A 386 7.07 -2.19 19.56
CA LEU A 386 7.54 -2.56 18.22
C LEU A 386 9.06 -2.40 18.08
N LYS A 387 9.63 -1.33 18.62
CA LYS A 387 11.08 -1.09 18.58
C LYS A 387 11.86 -2.08 19.42
N ALA A 388 11.26 -2.57 20.50
CA ALA A 388 11.91 -3.47 21.46
C ALA A 388 11.81 -4.95 21.08
N THR A 389 11.03 -5.31 20.06
CA THR A 389 10.73 -6.71 19.71
C THR A 389 11.10 -7.03 18.26
N GLU A 390 11.86 -8.11 18.08
CA GLU A 390 12.18 -8.63 16.75
C GLU A 390 11.07 -9.56 16.25
N PRO A 391 10.65 -9.44 14.98
CA PRO A 391 9.66 -10.35 14.42
C PRO A 391 10.22 -11.76 14.24
N VAL A 392 9.39 -12.75 14.47
CA VAL A 392 9.71 -14.18 14.22
C VAL A 392 9.36 -14.61 12.80
N GLY A 393 8.59 -13.81 12.08
CA GLY A 393 8.23 -14.06 10.69
C GLY A 393 7.68 -12.82 10.04
N LYS A 394 7.62 -12.86 8.71
CA LYS A 394 7.02 -11.80 7.90
C LYS A 394 6.29 -12.42 6.71
N ALA A 395 5.10 -11.93 6.44
CA ALA A 395 4.30 -12.34 5.29
C ALA A 395 3.54 -11.13 4.74
N LEU A 396 2.49 -11.35 3.95
CA LEU A 396 1.77 -10.27 3.31
C LEU A 396 0.89 -9.51 4.30
N PRO A 397 0.97 -8.18 4.35
CA PRO A 397 0.07 -7.34 5.14
C PRO A 397 -1.31 -7.26 4.46
N ALA A 398 -2.09 -8.31 4.60
CA ALA A 398 -3.33 -8.51 3.85
C ALA A 398 -4.49 -7.63 4.33
N SER A 399 -4.57 -7.38 5.63
CA SER A 399 -5.56 -6.45 6.21
C SER A 399 -4.95 -5.77 7.43
N PRO A 400 -5.04 -4.44 7.53
CA PRO A 400 -4.33 -3.69 8.56
C PRO A 400 -4.89 -3.93 9.96
N GLY A 401 -4.11 -3.56 10.96
CA GLY A 401 -4.45 -3.65 12.36
C GLY A 401 -3.44 -4.45 13.16
N ALA A 402 -3.66 -4.50 14.47
CA ALA A 402 -2.85 -5.23 15.41
C ALA A 402 -3.71 -6.25 16.15
N ALA A 403 -3.29 -7.51 16.18
CA ALA A 403 -3.92 -8.55 16.96
C ALA A 403 -2.88 -9.22 17.86
N CYS A 404 -3.19 -9.32 19.15
CA CYS A 404 -2.30 -9.91 20.14
C CYS A 404 -3.11 -10.82 21.03
N ASP A 405 -3.19 -12.09 20.68
CA ASP A 405 -4.15 -12.99 21.31
C ASP A 405 -3.68 -14.45 21.27
N LYS A 406 -4.50 -15.33 21.84
CA LYS A 406 -4.25 -16.76 21.90
C LYS A 406 -4.57 -17.46 20.57
N ILE A 407 -3.73 -18.38 20.16
CA ILE A 407 -3.85 -19.11 18.91
C ILE A 407 -4.95 -20.16 18.99
N VAL A 408 -5.81 -20.20 17.95
CA VAL A 408 -6.72 -21.32 17.68
C VAL A 408 -6.57 -21.75 16.22
N PHE A 409 -6.92 -22.99 15.90
CA PHE A 409 -6.67 -23.59 14.59
C PHE A 409 -7.91 -23.89 13.76
N THR A 410 -9.09 -23.78 14.33
CA THR A 410 -10.34 -24.00 13.61
C THR A 410 -11.33 -22.87 13.82
N ALA A 411 -12.23 -22.69 12.86
CA ALA A 411 -13.33 -21.72 12.97
C ALA A 411 -14.22 -22.02 14.17
N GLU A 412 -14.48 -23.28 14.45
CA GLU A 412 -15.31 -23.70 15.58
C GLU A 412 -14.65 -23.33 16.91
N ASP A 413 -13.34 -23.59 17.05
CA ASP A 413 -12.59 -23.22 18.24
C ASP A 413 -12.58 -21.69 18.43
N ALA A 414 -12.45 -20.91 17.36
CA ALA A 414 -12.52 -19.45 17.43
C ALA A 414 -13.86 -18.99 17.98
N LYS A 415 -14.95 -19.55 17.51
CA LYS A 415 -16.32 -19.27 17.99
C LYS A 415 -16.49 -19.65 19.47
N GLU A 416 -16.07 -20.85 19.85
CA GLU A 416 -16.19 -21.35 21.20
C GLU A 416 -15.37 -20.53 22.21
N TRP A 417 -14.11 -20.21 21.88
CA TRP A 417 -13.25 -19.43 22.75
C TRP A 417 -13.75 -17.99 22.88
N ALA A 418 -14.22 -17.39 21.79
CA ALA A 418 -14.84 -16.06 21.82
C ALA A 418 -16.10 -16.02 22.67
N ALA A 419 -16.93 -17.08 22.62
CA ALA A 419 -18.12 -17.21 23.45
C ALA A 419 -17.79 -17.29 24.95
N ARG A 420 -16.62 -17.80 25.33
CA ARG A 420 -16.11 -17.79 26.69
C ARG A 420 -15.48 -16.47 27.12
N GLY A 421 -15.46 -15.46 26.24
CA GLY A 421 -14.87 -14.15 26.51
C GLY A 421 -13.39 -14.06 26.21
N GLU A 422 -12.77 -15.07 25.61
CA GLU A 422 -11.36 -15.06 25.23
C GLU A 422 -11.19 -14.49 23.82
N LYS A 423 -10.13 -13.68 23.66
CA LYS A 423 -9.74 -13.15 22.34
C LYS A 423 -8.76 -14.13 21.70
N VAL A 424 -8.93 -14.35 20.40
CA VAL A 424 -8.15 -15.37 19.68
C VAL A 424 -7.64 -14.86 18.33
N VAL A 425 -6.55 -15.49 17.90
CA VAL A 425 -5.99 -15.38 16.55
C VAL A 425 -6.23 -16.72 15.86
N LEU A 426 -6.90 -16.68 14.72
CA LEU A 426 -7.18 -17.91 13.93
C LEU A 426 -6.00 -18.16 12.98
N VAL A 427 -5.36 -19.32 13.13
CA VAL A 427 -4.24 -19.73 12.26
C VAL A 427 -4.68 -20.91 11.42
N ARG A 428 -4.66 -20.74 10.10
CA ARG A 428 -5.10 -21.77 9.15
C ARG A 428 -4.07 -21.94 8.04
N LEU A 429 -4.07 -23.11 7.41
CA LEU A 429 -3.33 -23.32 6.17
C LEU A 429 -3.86 -22.36 5.09
N GLU A 430 -5.17 -22.32 4.93
CA GLU A 430 -5.95 -21.38 4.12
C GLU A 430 -7.37 -21.30 4.68
N THR A 431 -8.12 -20.26 4.37
CA THR A 431 -9.52 -20.15 4.78
C THR A 431 -10.47 -20.40 3.62
N SER A 432 -11.68 -20.83 3.93
CA SER A 432 -12.76 -21.04 2.98
C SER A 432 -14.03 -20.32 3.46
N PRO A 433 -15.09 -20.22 2.65
CA PRO A 433 -16.35 -19.63 3.10
C PRO A 433 -16.93 -20.23 4.37
N GLU A 434 -16.65 -21.50 4.66
CA GLU A 434 -17.10 -22.16 5.90
C GLU A 434 -16.44 -21.57 7.17
N ASP A 435 -15.29 -20.92 7.03
CA ASP A 435 -14.55 -20.32 8.14
C ASP A 435 -15.05 -18.92 8.54
N ILE A 436 -16.00 -18.34 7.83
CA ILE A 436 -16.45 -16.95 8.03
C ILE A 436 -16.85 -16.64 9.47
N GLU A 437 -17.63 -17.52 10.11
CA GLU A 437 -18.07 -17.31 11.50
C GLU A 437 -16.89 -17.31 12.48
N GLY A 438 -15.91 -18.18 12.25
CA GLY A 438 -14.68 -18.22 13.05
C GLY A 438 -13.82 -16.99 12.80
N MET A 439 -13.77 -16.52 11.57
CA MET A 439 -13.04 -15.30 11.23
C MET A 439 -13.66 -14.06 11.89
N LYS A 440 -14.99 -13.99 11.97
CA LYS A 440 -15.70 -12.92 12.69
C LYS A 440 -15.37 -12.94 14.19
N ALA A 441 -15.28 -14.11 14.77
CA ALA A 441 -15.01 -14.28 16.20
C ALA A 441 -13.55 -13.95 16.56
N ALA A 442 -12.62 -14.17 15.64
CA ALA A 442 -11.19 -13.92 15.86
C ALA A 442 -10.87 -12.42 15.80
N GLN A 443 -9.81 -12.04 16.49
CA GLN A 443 -9.27 -10.66 16.40
C GLN A 443 -8.29 -10.51 15.24
N GLY A 444 -7.63 -11.58 14.85
CA GLY A 444 -6.71 -11.63 13.73
C GLY A 444 -6.67 -12.97 13.06
N ILE A 445 -6.20 -12.97 11.82
CA ILE A 445 -6.13 -14.18 10.98
C ILE A 445 -4.72 -14.29 10.40
N LEU A 446 -4.15 -15.49 10.52
CA LEU A 446 -2.85 -15.82 9.93
C LEU A 446 -3.02 -17.03 9.05
N THR A 447 -2.58 -16.93 7.79
CA THR A 447 -2.61 -18.09 6.88
C THR A 447 -1.22 -18.42 6.35
N VAL A 448 -0.99 -19.69 6.08
CA VAL A 448 0.25 -20.20 5.48
C VAL A 448 0.25 -19.92 3.97
N ARG A 449 -0.90 -20.09 3.33
CA ARG A 449 -1.12 -19.89 1.89
C ARG A 449 -2.05 -18.71 1.63
N GLY A 450 -1.92 -18.16 0.46
CA GLY A 450 -2.80 -17.10 -0.03
C GLY A 450 -2.09 -15.77 -0.23
N GLY A 451 -2.55 -15.02 -1.21
CA GLY A 451 -2.07 -13.68 -1.55
C GLY A 451 -3.02 -12.59 -1.06
N MET A 452 -2.82 -11.38 -1.52
CA MET A 452 -3.63 -10.21 -1.18
C MET A 452 -5.09 -10.32 -1.60
N THR A 453 -5.38 -11.18 -2.54
CA THR A 453 -6.73 -11.40 -3.09
C THR A 453 -7.32 -12.75 -2.68
N SER A 454 -6.67 -13.48 -1.78
CA SER A 454 -7.17 -14.74 -1.24
C SER A 454 -8.46 -14.53 -0.43
N HIS A 455 -9.21 -15.59 -0.21
CA HIS A 455 -10.42 -15.55 0.61
C HIS A 455 -10.17 -14.92 1.99
N ALA A 456 -9.10 -15.35 2.67
CA ALA A 456 -8.75 -14.82 3.99
C ALA A 456 -8.51 -13.29 3.94
N ALA A 457 -7.74 -12.82 2.97
CA ALA A 457 -7.42 -11.40 2.81
C ALA A 457 -8.66 -10.56 2.52
N VAL A 458 -9.47 -10.99 1.57
CA VAL A 458 -10.68 -10.26 1.15
C VAL A 458 -11.71 -10.18 2.28
N VAL A 459 -11.99 -11.31 2.93
CA VAL A 459 -12.97 -11.38 4.01
C VAL A 459 -12.49 -10.60 5.23
N ALA A 460 -11.22 -10.71 5.59
CA ALA A 460 -10.65 -9.97 6.71
C ALA A 460 -10.75 -8.46 6.51
N ARG A 461 -10.43 -7.97 5.30
CA ARG A 461 -10.59 -6.54 4.98
C ARG A 461 -12.05 -6.09 5.08
N GLY A 462 -12.98 -6.91 4.58
CA GLY A 462 -14.40 -6.62 4.69
C GLY A 462 -14.90 -6.54 6.12
N MET A 463 -14.33 -7.34 7.02
CA MET A 463 -14.68 -7.38 8.45
C MET A 463 -13.90 -6.37 9.29
N GLY A 464 -12.87 -5.74 8.73
CA GLY A 464 -11.95 -4.89 9.49
C GLY A 464 -11.07 -5.66 10.47
N LYS A 465 -10.79 -6.91 10.21
CA LYS A 465 -9.92 -7.78 11.02
C LYS A 465 -8.49 -7.73 10.52
N CYS A 466 -7.53 -7.72 11.44
CA CYS A 466 -6.11 -7.88 11.13
C CYS A 466 -5.88 -9.21 10.39
N CYS A 467 -5.13 -9.17 9.29
CA CYS A 467 -4.78 -10.39 8.56
C CYS A 467 -3.36 -10.33 8.02
N VAL A 468 -2.61 -11.38 8.32
CA VAL A 468 -1.30 -11.66 7.72
C VAL A 468 -1.45 -12.95 6.93
N SER A 469 -1.23 -12.92 5.63
CA SER A 469 -1.45 -14.08 4.76
C SER A 469 -0.19 -14.50 4.02
N GLY A 470 -0.17 -15.79 3.62
CA GLY A 470 0.92 -16.32 2.81
C GLY A 470 2.23 -16.51 3.54
N CYS A 471 2.22 -16.83 4.83
CA CYS A 471 3.43 -17.11 5.59
C CYS A 471 3.96 -18.51 5.28
N GLY A 472 4.69 -18.63 4.17
CA GLY A 472 5.26 -19.92 3.73
C GLY A 472 6.36 -20.49 4.63
N ALA A 473 6.90 -19.68 5.54
CA ALA A 473 7.88 -20.12 6.53
C ALA A 473 7.25 -20.99 7.65
N ILE A 474 5.92 -20.97 7.79
CA ILE A 474 5.21 -21.78 8.75
C ILE A 474 5.11 -23.23 8.24
N ASN A 475 5.49 -24.17 9.10
CA ASN A 475 5.24 -25.58 8.87
C ASN A 475 4.02 -26.00 9.72
N MET A 476 2.88 -26.15 9.04
CA MET A 476 1.58 -26.38 9.68
C MET A 476 1.25 -27.86 9.89
N ASP A 477 0.78 -28.17 11.10
CA ASP A 477 0.17 -29.47 11.44
C ASP A 477 -1.22 -29.19 12.04
N GLU A 478 -2.21 -29.02 11.16
CA GLU A 478 -3.57 -28.70 11.59
C GLU A 478 -4.22 -29.81 12.44
N ALA A 479 -3.91 -31.07 12.13
CA ALA A 479 -4.50 -32.23 12.84
C ALA A 479 -4.12 -32.23 14.32
N ASN A 480 -2.89 -31.88 14.66
CA ASN A 480 -2.38 -31.77 16.02
C ASN A 480 -2.47 -30.36 16.62
N LYS A 481 -3.08 -29.44 15.91
CA LYS A 481 -3.25 -28.03 16.33
C LYS A 481 -1.91 -27.42 16.79
N GLN A 482 -0.92 -27.46 15.90
CA GLN A 482 0.39 -26.88 16.13
C GLN A 482 1.05 -26.46 14.82
N PHE A 483 2.02 -25.56 14.90
CA PHE A 483 2.90 -25.21 13.79
C PHE A 483 4.27 -24.81 14.29
N THR A 484 5.27 -24.88 13.41
CA THR A 484 6.62 -24.38 13.70
C THR A 484 6.91 -23.15 12.87
N LEU A 485 7.53 -22.16 13.52
CA LEU A 485 7.98 -20.92 12.89
C LEU A 485 9.26 -20.47 13.61
N ALA A 486 10.29 -20.15 12.84
CA ALA A 486 11.58 -19.69 13.36
C ALA A 486 12.16 -20.62 14.46
N GLY A 487 12.00 -21.92 14.29
CA GLY A 487 12.54 -22.94 15.21
C GLY A 487 11.73 -23.16 16.49
N LYS A 488 10.61 -22.46 16.66
CA LYS A 488 9.69 -22.64 17.80
C LYS A 488 8.42 -23.32 17.36
N THR A 489 7.89 -24.24 18.20
CA THR A 489 6.58 -24.87 17.99
C THR A 489 5.52 -24.11 18.78
N TYR A 490 4.47 -23.71 18.10
CA TYR A 490 3.31 -23.01 18.67
C TYR A 490 2.13 -23.98 18.76
N HIS A 491 1.46 -23.97 19.92
CA HIS A 491 0.30 -24.80 20.22
C HIS A 491 -0.94 -23.95 20.44
N GLU A 492 -2.10 -24.57 20.41
CA GLU A 492 -3.35 -23.91 20.75
C GLU A 492 -3.27 -23.27 22.14
N GLY A 493 -3.67 -22.00 22.23
CA GLY A 493 -3.61 -21.22 23.45
C GLY A 493 -2.31 -20.44 23.67
N ASP A 494 -1.28 -20.65 22.87
CA ASP A 494 -0.06 -19.82 22.93
C ASP A 494 -0.35 -18.42 22.42
N TRP A 495 0.37 -17.44 22.98
CA TRP A 495 0.22 -16.05 22.58
C TRP A 495 1.02 -15.73 21.32
N MET A 496 0.40 -14.97 20.43
CA MET A 496 1.03 -14.49 19.20
C MET A 496 0.50 -13.11 18.85
N SER A 497 1.37 -12.26 18.31
CA SER A 497 1.02 -10.92 17.86
C SER A 497 1.19 -10.82 16.34
N LEU A 498 0.16 -10.30 15.66
CA LEU A 498 0.15 -10.08 14.22
C LEU A 498 0.06 -8.59 13.92
N ASP A 499 0.96 -8.09 13.09
CA ASP A 499 0.88 -6.74 12.55
C ASP A 499 0.37 -6.80 11.11
N GLY A 500 -0.92 -6.57 10.92
CA GLY A 500 -1.55 -6.60 9.61
C GLY A 500 -1.14 -5.45 8.70
N SER A 501 -0.53 -4.40 9.25
CA SER A 501 -0.07 -3.24 8.47
C SER A 501 1.31 -3.47 7.85
N THR A 502 2.16 -4.25 8.51
CA THR A 502 3.53 -4.56 8.03
C THR A 502 3.70 -6.00 7.56
N GLY A 503 2.83 -6.91 7.99
CA GLY A 503 2.97 -8.34 7.77
C GLY A 503 3.89 -9.04 8.76
N ASN A 504 4.37 -8.35 9.77
CA ASN A 504 5.24 -8.93 10.79
C ASN A 504 4.47 -9.80 11.78
N ILE A 505 5.12 -10.88 12.20
CA ILE A 505 4.60 -11.82 13.21
C ILE A 505 5.56 -11.80 14.39
N TYR A 506 5.01 -11.64 15.59
CA TYR A 506 5.80 -11.57 16.83
C TYR A 506 5.41 -12.71 17.79
N ASP A 507 6.39 -13.22 18.50
CA ASP A 507 6.18 -14.19 19.58
C ASP A 507 5.63 -13.50 20.84
N GLY A 508 4.61 -14.10 21.43
CA GLY A 508 4.05 -13.61 22.69
C GLY A 508 3.12 -12.42 22.56
N ALA A 509 2.84 -11.80 23.69
CA ALA A 509 1.92 -10.68 23.81
C ALA A 509 2.64 -9.35 23.66
N MET A 510 2.02 -8.45 22.87
CA MET A 510 2.48 -7.06 22.72
C MET A 510 1.33 -6.09 22.98
N PRO A 511 1.55 -4.97 23.66
CA PRO A 511 0.50 -4.00 23.93
C PRO A 511 0.02 -3.33 22.65
N THR A 512 -1.29 -3.08 22.57
CA THR A 512 -1.95 -2.42 21.44
C THR A 512 -2.58 -1.10 21.87
N VAL A 513 -2.78 -0.21 20.90
CA VAL A 513 -3.47 1.08 21.06
C VAL A 513 -4.71 1.07 20.16
N ASP A 514 -5.87 1.46 20.68
CA ASP A 514 -7.11 1.49 19.93
C ASP A 514 -7.09 2.56 18.83
N ALA A 515 -7.91 2.32 17.79
CA ALA A 515 -8.09 3.28 16.71
C ALA A 515 -8.67 4.60 17.24
N ASN A 516 -8.05 5.72 16.86
CA ASN A 516 -8.52 7.05 17.23
C ASN A 516 -8.54 7.93 15.96
N VAL A 517 -9.73 8.17 15.45
CA VAL A 517 -9.92 8.95 14.21
C VAL A 517 -9.99 10.45 14.42
N GLY A 518 -10.18 10.95 15.63
CA GLY A 518 -10.15 12.38 15.97
C GLY A 518 -11.07 13.30 15.15
N GLY A 519 -11.09 14.60 15.51
CA GLY A 519 -11.91 15.60 14.83
C GLY A 519 -11.37 16.01 13.45
N ASP A 520 -10.07 15.91 13.25
CA ASP A 520 -9.42 16.26 11.97
C ASP A 520 -9.83 15.31 10.84
N PHE A 521 -10.02 14.03 11.16
CA PHE A 521 -10.55 13.04 10.22
C PHE A 521 -11.90 13.49 9.66
N GLY A 522 -12.82 13.92 10.54
CA GLY A 522 -14.14 14.41 10.13
C GLY A 522 -14.06 15.64 9.24
N ARG A 523 -13.16 16.58 9.54
CA ARG A 523 -12.94 17.77 8.74
C ARG A 523 -12.45 17.40 7.32
N ILE A 524 -11.46 16.54 7.22
CA ILE A 524 -10.92 16.09 5.93
C ILE A 524 -11.99 15.35 5.11
N MET A 525 -12.77 14.49 5.74
CA MET A 525 -13.85 13.76 5.06
C MET A 525 -14.98 14.71 4.59
N ALA A 526 -15.31 15.72 5.36
CA ALA A 526 -16.29 16.74 4.95
C ALA A 526 -15.79 17.51 3.71
N TRP A 527 -14.52 17.88 3.68
CA TRP A 527 -13.92 18.53 2.52
C TRP A 527 -13.89 17.59 1.31
N ALA A 528 -13.54 16.33 1.51
CA ALA A 528 -13.54 15.33 0.44
C ALA A 528 -14.93 15.19 -0.19
N ASP A 529 -15.98 15.09 0.63
CA ASP A 529 -17.36 14.99 0.15
C ASP A 529 -17.79 16.23 -0.65
N LYS A 530 -17.27 17.39 -0.31
CA LYS A 530 -17.55 18.65 -1.00
C LYS A 530 -17.01 18.65 -2.44
N PHE A 531 -15.88 18.01 -2.68
CA PHE A 531 -15.17 18.09 -3.97
C PHE A 531 -15.36 16.87 -4.88
N ARG A 532 -15.71 15.70 -4.33
CA ARG A 532 -15.88 14.49 -5.14
C ARG A 532 -17.14 14.54 -5.99
N ARG A 533 -17.06 13.96 -7.19
CA ARG A 533 -18.19 13.69 -8.05
C ARG A 533 -18.73 12.27 -7.83
N LEU A 534 -17.84 11.29 -7.78
CA LEU A 534 -18.22 9.89 -7.54
C LEU A 534 -18.91 9.73 -6.19
N LYS A 535 -20.00 9.00 -6.19
CA LYS A 535 -20.62 8.49 -4.95
C LYS A 535 -19.82 7.28 -4.48
N VAL A 536 -19.84 7.05 -3.19
CA VAL A 536 -19.13 5.92 -2.59
C VAL A 536 -20.14 5.02 -1.90
N ARG A 537 -20.26 3.82 -2.42
CA ARG A 537 -21.08 2.74 -1.84
C ARG A 537 -20.18 1.70 -1.17
N THR A 538 -20.77 0.76 -0.51
CA THR A 538 -20.05 -0.33 0.17
C THR A 538 -20.47 -1.69 -0.33
N ASN A 539 -19.59 -2.66 -0.19
CA ASN A 539 -19.89 -4.09 -0.34
C ASN A 539 -20.19 -4.62 1.07
N ALA A 540 -21.44 -4.97 1.33
CA ALA A 540 -21.86 -5.42 2.65
C ALA A 540 -22.97 -6.48 2.54
N ASP A 541 -22.82 -7.55 3.31
CA ASP A 541 -23.69 -8.72 3.25
C ASP A 541 -24.50 -8.91 4.55
N THR A 542 -24.22 -8.12 5.59
CA THR A 542 -24.87 -8.18 6.89
C THR A 542 -25.34 -6.80 7.34
N PRO A 543 -26.38 -6.71 8.20
CA PRO A 543 -26.79 -5.43 8.78
C PRO A 543 -25.67 -4.73 9.56
N ALA A 544 -24.82 -5.49 10.27
CA ALA A 544 -23.70 -4.94 11.03
C ALA A 544 -22.66 -4.26 10.13
N ASP A 545 -22.29 -4.90 9.03
CA ASP A 545 -21.33 -4.34 8.06
C ASP A 545 -21.93 -3.12 7.36
N ALA A 546 -23.21 -3.19 7.00
CA ALA A 546 -23.93 -2.06 6.40
C ALA A 546 -23.96 -0.85 7.34
N ALA A 547 -24.26 -1.05 8.62
CA ALA A 547 -24.29 0.01 9.62
C ALA A 547 -22.89 0.63 9.82
N ARG A 548 -21.86 -0.19 9.85
CA ARG A 548 -20.46 0.27 9.97
C ARG A 548 -20.06 1.13 8.77
N ALA A 549 -20.34 0.66 7.58
CA ALA A 549 -20.05 1.40 6.35
C ALA A 549 -20.82 2.72 6.31
N ARG A 550 -22.08 2.71 6.72
CA ARG A 550 -22.91 3.92 6.80
C ARG A 550 -22.30 4.93 7.77
N SER A 551 -21.82 4.48 8.92
CA SER A 551 -21.11 5.33 9.88
C SER A 551 -19.82 5.94 9.31
N LEU A 552 -19.18 5.27 8.37
CA LEU A 552 -17.98 5.75 7.67
C LEU A 552 -18.31 6.58 6.42
N GLY A 553 -19.58 6.82 6.14
CA GLY A 553 -20.02 7.72 5.08
C GLY A 553 -20.47 7.05 3.78
N ALA A 554 -20.74 5.76 3.78
CA ALA A 554 -21.26 5.07 2.61
C ALA A 554 -22.65 5.61 2.23
N GLN A 555 -22.85 5.83 0.93
CA GLN A 555 -24.09 6.39 0.37
C GLN A 555 -25.01 5.33 -0.22
N GLY A 556 -24.71 4.08 0.00
CA GLY A 556 -25.48 2.94 -0.47
C GLY A 556 -24.69 1.66 -0.39
N ILE A 557 -25.30 0.56 -0.83
CA ILE A 557 -24.62 -0.71 -1.04
C ILE A 557 -24.54 -0.95 -2.55
N GLY A 558 -23.34 -1.11 -3.07
CA GLY A 558 -23.09 -1.44 -4.47
C GLY A 558 -23.08 -2.94 -4.74
N LEU A 559 -22.84 -3.74 -3.69
CA LEU A 559 -22.85 -5.19 -3.77
C LEU A 559 -23.26 -5.80 -2.44
N CYS A 560 -24.40 -6.49 -2.44
CA CYS A 560 -24.81 -7.40 -1.37
C CYS A 560 -24.79 -8.81 -1.96
N ARG A 561 -23.90 -9.66 -1.48
CA ARG A 561 -23.72 -11.04 -1.97
C ARG A 561 -24.61 -11.98 -1.17
N THR A 562 -25.67 -12.49 -1.79
CA THR A 562 -26.67 -13.31 -1.12
C THR A 562 -26.15 -14.67 -0.69
N GLU A 563 -25.13 -15.22 -1.36
CA GLU A 563 -24.53 -16.50 -1.01
C GLU A 563 -23.94 -16.53 0.41
N HIS A 564 -23.41 -15.42 0.88
CA HIS A 564 -22.83 -15.34 2.22
C HIS A 564 -23.88 -15.49 3.34
N MET A 565 -25.15 -15.31 3.02
CA MET A 565 -26.25 -15.47 3.96
C MET A 565 -26.62 -16.94 4.19
N PHE A 566 -26.15 -17.85 3.35
CA PHE A 566 -26.56 -19.26 3.38
C PHE A 566 -25.66 -20.16 4.23
N PHE A 567 -24.50 -19.69 4.67
CA PHE A 567 -23.54 -20.51 5.41
C PHE A 567 -23.84 -20.63 6.92
N ASP A 568 -24.79 -19.90 7.44
CA ASP A 568 -25.03 -19.79 8.87
C ASP A 568 -26.16 -20.71 9.36
N GLY A 569 -25.94 -21.42 10.45
CA GLY A 569 -26.92 -22.18 11.22
C GLY A 569 -27.87 -23.07 10.37
N ASP A 570 -29.16 -22.87 10.57
CA ASP A 570 -30.23 -23.61 9.88
C ASP A 570 -30.30 -23.34 8.38
N ARG A 571 -29.68 -22.28 7.92
CA ARG A 571 -29.70 -21.85 6.53
C ARG A 571 -28.91 -22.78 5.64
N ILE A 572 -27.76 -23.24 6.09
CA ILE A 572 -26.92 -24.18 5.32
C ILE A 572 -27.66 -25.52 5.11
N ALA A 573 -28.42 -25.97 6.10
CA ALA A 573 -29.23 -27.17 5.97
C ALA A 573 -30.31 -27.02 4.88
N ALA A 574 -31.00 -25.89 4.86
CA ALA A 574 -32.04 -25.60 3.87
C ALA A 574 -31.50 -25.45 2.45
N ILE A 575 -30.33 -24.78 2.27
CA ILE A 575 -29.71 -24.65 0.95
C ILE A 575 -29.21 -25.99 0.42
N ARG A 576 -28.66 -26.85 1.30
CA ARG A 576 -28.23 -28.21 0.94
C ARG A 576 -29.42 -29.08 0.53
N GLU A 577 -30.55 -28.95 1.21
CA GLU A 577 -31.80 -29.61 0.87
C GLU A 577 -32.27 -29.18 -0.55
N MET A 578 -32.23 -27.91 -0.84
CA MET A 578 -32.57 -27.36 -2.15
C MET A 578 -31.69 -27.95 -3.24
N ILE A 579 -30.35 -27.93 -3.03
CA ILE A 579 -29.36 -28.43 -4.00
C ILE A 579 -29.54 -29.90 -4.29
N CYS A 580 -29.83 -30.71 -3.28
CA CYS A 580 -29.97 -32.15 -3.39
C CYS A 580 -31.42 -32.59 -3.74
N SER A 581 -32.32 -31.70 -4.05
CA SER A 581 -33.67 -32.00 -4.50
C SER A 581 -33.70 -32.55 -5.92
N ASP A 582 -34.58 -33.55 -6.16
CA ASP A 582 -34.72 -34.19 -7.46
C ASP A 582 -35.77 -33.47 -8.34
N THR A 583 -36.74 -32.82 -7.74
CA THR A 583 -37.88 -32.21 -8.46
C THR A 583 -37.97 -30.73 -8.14
N LYS A 584 -38.64 -29.99 -9.03
CA LYS A 584 -38.97 -28.56 -8.83
C LYS A 584 -39.76 -28.32 -7.54
N GLU A 585 -40.73 -29.20 -7.27
CA GLU A 585 -41.58 -29.10 -6.08
C GLU A 585 -40.75 -29.25 -4.78
N GLN A 586 -39.81 -30.17 -4.77
CA GLN A 586 -38.89 -30.35 -3.65
C GLN A 586 -38.00 -29.11 -3.45
N ARG A 587 -37.46 -28.55 -4.56
CA ARG A 587 -36.65 -27.34 -4.50
C ARG A 587 -37.47 -26.16 -3.96
N GLU A 588 -38.68 -25.97 -4.46
CA GLU A 588 -39.57 -24.91 -4.00
C GLU A 588 -39.90 -25.01 -2.50
N LYS A 589 -40.05 -26.26 -2.00
CA LYS A 589 -40.25 -26.51 -0.59
C LYS A 589 -39.05 -26.12 0.27
N ALA A 590 -37.86 -26.43 -0.19
CA ALA A 590 -36.61 -26.03 0.49
C ALA A 590 -36.40 -24.51 0.42
N LEU A 591 -36.67 -23.91 -0.72
CA LEU A 591 -36.59 -22.45 -0.92
C LEU A 591 -37.59 -21.69 -0.06
N ALA A 592 -38.77 -22.27 0.17
CA ALA A 592 -39.77 -21.69 1.09
C ALA A 592 -39.26 -21.56 2.53
N LYS A 593 -38.32 -22.39 2.95
CA LYS A 593 -37.63 -22.30 4.27
C LYS A 593 -36.63 -21.14 4.29
N LEU A 594 -35.96 -20.89 3.17
CA LEU A 594 -34.95 -19.82 3.06
C LEU A 594 -35.58 -18.42 2.91
N LEU A 595 -36.77 -18.34 2.31
CA LEU A 595 -37.40 -17.04 2.02
C LEU A 595 -37.55 -16.13 3.23
N PRO A 596 -38.10 -16.59 4.39
CA PRO A 596 -38.21 -15.70 5.56
C PRO A 596 -36.85 -15.28 6.11
N MET A 597 -35.84 -16.15 6.01
CA MET A 597 -34.49 -15.89 6.51
C MET A 597 -33.84 -14.77 5.69
N GLN A 598 -33.85 -14.89 4.36
CA GLN A 598 -33.32 -13.85 3.48
C GLN A 598 -34.12 -12.54 3.56
N GLN A 599 -35.42 -12.63 3.65
CA GLN A 599 -36.27 -11.46 3.83
C GLN A 599 -35.86 -10.68 5.09
N GLY A 600 -35.62 -11.38 6.18
CA GLY A 600 -35.17 -10.77 7.43
C GLY A 600 -33.81 -10.12 7.31
N ASP A 601 -32.88 -10.76 6.60
CA ASP A 601 -31.55 -10.20 6.32
C ASP A 601 -31.64 -8.90 5.52
N PHE A 602 -32.45 -8.90 4.47
CA PHE A 602 -32.64 -7.72 3.63
C PHE A 602 -33.33 -6.58 4.37
N GLU A 603 -34.31 -6.90 5.22
CA GLU A 603 -34.95 -5.89 6.07
C GLU A 603 -33.93 -5.22 7.01
N GLY A 604 -33.06 -6.02 7.64
CA GLY A 604 -31.98 -5.50 8.48
C GLY A 604 -30.98 -4.64 7.72
N ILE A 605 -30.63 -5.01 6.50
CA ILE A 605 -29.73 -4.24 5.63
C ILE A 605 -30.39 -2.93 5.20
N TYR A 606 -31.63 -2.95 4.77
CA TYR A 606 -32.36 -1.73 4.39
C TYR A 606 -32.50 -0.76 5.57
N GLU A 607 -32.82 -1.26 6.76
CA GLU A 607 -32.85 -0.44 7.97
C GLU A 607 -31.49 0.21 8.27
N ALA A 608 -30.42 -0.57 8.21
CA ALA A 608 -29.06 -0.08 8.46
C ALA A 608 -28.61 1.00 7.46
N MET A 609 -29.10 0.93 6.23
CA MET A 609 -28.74 1.88 5.18
C MET A 609 -29.60 3.14 5.14
N GLU A 610 -30.59 3.23 6.00
CA GLU A 610 -31.38 4.47 6.23
C GLU A 610 -31.99 5.06 4.95
N GLY A 611 -32.51 4.21 4.07
CA GLY A 611 -33.12 4.63 2.82
C GLY A 611 -32.16 4.86 1.65
N CYS A 612 -30.87 4.66 1.85
CA CYS A 612 -29.89 4.70 0.75
C CYS A 612 -30.10 3.52 -0.22
N PRO A 613 -29.68 3.66 -1.49
CA PRO A 613 -29.77 2.58 -2.48
C PRO A 613 -29.01 1.33 -2.06
N VAL A 614 -29.61 0.17 -2.30
CA VAL A 614 -28.99 -1.14 -2.03
C VAL A 614 -29.10 -2.01 -3.26
N THR A 615 -27.96 -2.43 -3.81
CA THR A 615 -27.91 -3.38 -4.92
C THR A 615 -27.71 -4.79 -4.38
N ILE A 616 -28.66 -5.66 -4.63
CA ILE A 616 -28.65 -7.05 -4.19
C ILE A 616 -28.33 -7.94 -5.37
N ARG A 617 -27.23 -8.68 -5.29
CA ARG A 617 -26.83 -9.64 -6.31
C ARG A 617 -27.43 -11.00 -6.01
N PHE A 618 -28.06 -11.60 -6.99
CA PHE A 618 -28.58 -12.95 -6.86
C PHE A 618 -27.47 -13.98 -6.75
N LEU A 619 -27.84 -15.20 -6.33
CA LEU A 619 -26.91 -16.30 -6.08
C LEU A 619 -25.92 -16.46 -7.23
N ASP A 620 -24.62 -16.41 -6.92
CA ASP A 620 -23.53 -16.41 -7.90
C ASP A 620 -22.68 -17.69 -7.89
N PRO A 621 -22.23 -18.25 -6.75
CA PRO A 621 -21.31 -19.38 -6.78
C PRO A 621 -21.96 -20.67 -7.28
N PRO A 622 -21.14 -21.61 -7.81
CA PRO A 622 -21.63 -22.97 -8.12
C PRO A 622 -22.19 -23.68 -6.89
N LEU A 623 -23.17 -24.52 -7.10
CA LEU A 623 -23.87 -25.21 -5.99
C LEU A 623 -22.97 -26.14 -5.20
N HIS A 624 -21.88 -26.65 -5.77
CA HIS A 624 -20.95 -27.52 -5.05
C HIS A 624 -20.25 -26.84 -3.86
N GLU A 625 -20.21 -25.51 -3.82
CA GLU A 625 -19.61 -24.77 -2.71
C GLU A 625 -20.41 -24.91 -1.41
N PHE A 626 -21.69 -25.26 -1.49
CA PHE A 626 -22.58 -25.35 -0.34
C PHE A 626 -22.74 -26.79 0.18
N VAL A 627 -22.34 -27.78 -0.63
CA VAL A 627 -22.56 -29.18 -0.26
C VAL A 627 -21.63 -29.64 0.86
N PRO A 628 -22.08 -30.59 1.73
CA PRO A 628 -21.25 -31.03 2.84
C PRO A 628 -20.07 -31.87 2.34
N THR A 629 -18.95 -31.74 3.04
CA THR A 629 -17.73 -32.53 2.80
C THR A 629 -17.50 -33.56 3.89
N GLU A 630 -18.01 -33.32 5.10
CA GLU A 630 -17.86 -34.18 6.25
C GLU A 630 -18.91 -35.29 6.23
N GLU A 631 -18.50 -36.54 6.56
CA GLU A 631 -19.37 -37.73 6.55
C GLU A 631 -20.60 -37.56 7.44
N ALA A 632 -20.42 -36.96 8.64
CA ALA A 632 -21.51 -36.74 9.58
C ALA A 632 -22.59 -35.82 9.02
N ASP A 633 -22.17 -34.77 8.30
CA ASP A 633 -23.09 -33.82 7.67
C ASP A 633 -23.84 -34.45 6.49
N ILE A 634 -23.16 -35.32 5.75
CA ILE A 634 -23.77 -36.05 4.63
C ILE A 634 -24.84 -37.01 5.18
N GLU A 635 -24.54 -37.74 6.28
CA GLU A 635 -25.48 -38.64 6.95
C GLU A 635 -26.72 -37.89 7.45
N LEU A 636 -26.52 -36.72 8.07
CA LEU A 636 -27.62 -35.90 8.59
C LEU A 636 -28.52 -35.42 7.43
N LEU A 637 -27.91 -34.95 6.33
CA LEU A 637 -28.65 -34.48 5.16
C LEU A 637 -29.46 -35.64 4.54
N ALA A 638 -28.85 -36.80 4.41
CA ALA A 638 -29.52 -38.00 3.88
C ALA A 638 -30.74 -38.37 4.73
N LYS A 639 -30.60 -38.36 6.05
CA LYS A 639 -31.68 -38.62 6.99
C LYS A 639 -32.81 -37.58 6.84
N ASP A 640 -32.47 -36.31 6.81
CA ASP A 640 -33.44 -35.19 6.72
C ASP A 640 -34.22 -35.21 5.41
N MET A 641 -33.63 -35.69 4.32
CA MET A 641 -34.25 -35.76 3.00
C MET A 641 -34.89 -37.13 2.71
N GLY A 642 -34.73 -38.12 3.59
CA GLY A 642 -35.23 -39.46 3.34
C GLY A 642 -34.51 -40.18 2.19
N LYS A 643 -33.24 -39.84 1.98
CA LYS A 643 -32.36 -40.42 0.96
C LYS A 643 -31.27 -41.26 1.62
N THR A 644 -30.60 -42.11 0.83
CA THR A 644 -29.42 -42.83 1.30
C THR A 644 -28.18 -41.96 1.26
N VAL A 645 -27.18 -42.29 2.05
CA VAL A 645 -25.87 -41.63 2.01
C VAL A 645 -25.24 -41.74 0.63
N ALA A 646 -25.39 -42.90 -0.04
CA ALA A 646 -24.91 -43.13 -1.39
C ALA A 646 -25.56 -42.18 -2.39
N ASP A 647 -26.87 -41.93 -2.27
CA ASP A 647 -27.61 -41.00 -3.13
C ASP A 647 -27.07 -39.56 -3.00
N ILE A 648 -26.85 -39.12 -1.76
CA ILE A 648 -26.30 -37.79 -1.48
C ILE A 648 -24.87 -37.66 -2.04
N LYS A 649 -24.01 -38.64 -1.82
CA LYS A 649 -22.66 -38.66 -2.37
C LYS A 649 -22.65 -38.65 -3.90
N ALA A 650 -23.58 -39.32 -4.55
CA ALA A 650 -23.72 -39.32 -5.99
C ALA A 650 -24.13 -37.91 -6.51
N ILE A 651 -25.05 -37.24 -5.83
CA ILE A 651 -25.44 -35.85 -6.16
C ILE A 651 -24.26 -34.90 -6.01
N ILE A 652 -23.53 -35.00 -4.90
CA ILE A 652 -22.35 -34.16 -4.65
C ILE A 652 -21.30 -34.38 -5.75
N ALA A 653 -21.02 -35.62 -6.12
CA ALA A 653 -20.08 -35.96 -7.17
C ALA A 653 -20.51 -35.40 -8.54
N SER A 654 -21.83 -35.39 -8.83
CA SER A 654 -22.37 -34.85 -10.07
C SER A 654 -22.22 -33.35 -10.19
N LEU A 655 -22.07 -32.63 -9.06
CA LEU A 655 -21.90 -31.18 -9.01
C LEU A 655 -20.45 -30.73 -9.15
N HIS A 656 -19.50 -31.67 -9.08
CA HIS A 656 -18.08 -31.34 -9.22
C HIS A 656 -17.80 -30.80 -10.63
N GLU A 657 -17.10 -29.65 -10.67
CA GLU A 657 -16.73 -28.99 -11.91
C GLU A 657 -15.20 -28.90 -12.04
N PHE A 658 -14.68 -29.11 -13.25
CA PHE A 658 -13.24 -28.99 -13.51
C PHE A 658 -12.77 -27.55 -13.40
N ASN A 659 -13.62 -26.59 -13.81
CA ASN A 659 -13.35 -25.17 -13.70
C ASN A 659 -14.61 -24.46 -13.18
N PRO A 660 -14.76 -24.39 -11.84
CA PRO A 660 -15.95 -23.77 -11.22
C PRO A 660 -16.19 -22.31 -11.63
N MET A 661 -15.13 -21.55 -11.87
CA MET A 661 -15.23 -20.15 -12.28
C MET A 661 -15.98 -19.99 -13.61
N MET A 662 -15.85 -20.96 -14.53
CA MET A 662 -16.47 -20.95 -15.85
C MET A 662 -17.64 -21.92 -15.96
N GLY A 663 -18.12 -22.45 -14.84
CA GLY A 663 -19.12 -23.51 -14.81
C GLY A 663 -20.56 -23.03 -14.62
N HIS A 664 -21.32 -23.88 -13.94
CA HIS A 664 -22.75 -23.71 -13.68
C HIS A 664 -22.95 -22.82 -12.46
N ARG A 665 -22.90 -21.52 -12.69
CA ARG A 665 -23.05 -20.49 -11.63
C ARG A 665 -23.74 -19.23 -12.18
N GLY A 666 -24.02 -18.29 -11.29
CA GLY A 666 -24.58 -16.98 -11.63
C GLY A 666 -25.94 -17.09 -12.32
N CYS A 667 -26.15 -16.34 -13.37
CA CYS A 667 -27.39 -16.36 -14.15
C CYS A 667 -27.70 -17.74 -14.76
N ARG A 668 -26.68 -18.56 -14.96
CA ARG A 668 -26.86 -19.93 -15.49
C ARG A 668 -27.66 -20.80 -14.52
N LEU A 669 -27.50 -20.60 -13.21
CA LEU A 669 -28.33 -21.23 -12.18
C LEU A 669 -29.78 -20.75 -12.25
N ALA A 670 -29.98 -19.46 -12.43
CA ALA A 670 -31.32 -18.87 -12.55
C ALA A 670 -32.03 -19.31 -13.84
N VAL A 671 -31.28 -19.59 -14.90
CA VAL A 671 -31.85 -20.16 -16.13
C VAL A 671 -32.26 -21.62 -15.95
N THR A 672 -31.39 -22.41 -15.30
CA THR A 672 -31.67 -23.84 -15.05
C THR A 672 -32.75 -24.02 -13.97
N PHE A 673 -32.68 -23.20 -12.90
CA PHE A 673 -33.59 -23.28 -11.74
C PHE A 673 -34.22 -21.90 -11.48
N PRO A 674 -35.19 -21.46 -12.32
CA PRO A 674 -35.83 -20.14 -12.18
C PRO A 674 -36.48 -19.90 -10.80
N GLU A 675 -36.89 -20.96 -10.11
CA GLU A 675 -37.47 -20.90 -8.78
C GLU A 675 -36.54 -20.26 -7.74
N ILE A 676 -35.23 -20.31 -7.91
CA ILE A 676 -34.25 -19.61 -7.07
C ILE A 676 -34.43 -18.09 -7.22
N ALA A 677 -34.53 -17.61 -8.46
CA ALA A 677 -34.77 -16.19 -8.76
C ALA A 677 -36.12 -15.71 -8.24
N VAL A 678 -37.14 -16.56 -8.32
CA VAL A 678 -38.47 -16.27 -7.75
C VAL A 678 -38.37 -16.05 -6.23
N MET A 679 -37.72 -16.96 -5.53
CA MET A 679 -37.54 -16.87 -4.06
C MET A 679 -36.78 -15.60 -3.68
N GLN A 680 -35.65 -15.34 -4.33
CA GLN A 680 -34.83 -14.18 -4.02
C GLN A 680 -35.55 -12.85 -4.34
N THR A 681 -36.28 -12.79 -5.44
CA THR A 681 -37.09 -11.62 -5.76
C THR A 681 -38.18 -11.36 -4.70
N ARG A 682 -38.88 -12.41 -4.29
CA ARG A 682 -39.86 -12.29 -3.20
C ARG A 682 -39.26 -11.76 -1.92
N ALA A 683 -38.09 -12.29 -1.53
CA ALA A 683 -37.38 -11.84 -0.31
C ALA A 683 -37.02 -10.36 -0.39
N VAL A 684 -36.47 -9.92 -1.51
CA VAL A 684 -36.08 -8.51 -1.73
C VAL A 684 -37.31 -7.59 -1.68
N ILE A 685 -38.33 -7.89 -2.46
CA ILE A 685 -39.49 -7.01 -2.59
C ILE A 685 -40.31 -6.96 -1.29
N ARG A 686 -40.54 -8.10 -0.64
CA ARG A 686 -41.24 -8.14 0.67
C ARG A 686 -40.49 -7.37 1.74
N ALA A 687 -39.16 -7.50 1.77
CA ALA A 687 -38.31 -6.74 2.69
C ALA A 687 -38.42 -5.24 2.45
N ALA A 688 -38.34 -4.83 1.19
CA ALA A 688 -38.46 -3.42 0.82
C ALA A 688 -39.83 -2.84 1.16
N ILE A 689 -40.90 -3.60 0.91
CA ILE A 689 -42.28 -3.21 1.27
C ILE A 689 -42.38 -3.01 2.77
N ASN A 690 -41.91 -3.94 3.58
CA ASN A 690 -42.02 -3.87 5.03
C ASN A 690 -41.23 -2.68 5.59
N VAL A 691 -40.03 -2.43 5.09
CA VAL A 691 -39.21 -1.29 5.53
C VAL A 691 -39.82 0.04 5.07
N GLN A 692 -40.34 0.12 3.84
CA GLN A 692 -41.06 1.32 3.36
C GLN A 692 -42.27 1.66 4.21
N LYS A 693 -43.00 0.66 4.68
CA LYS A 693 -44.16 0.87 5.59
C LYS A 693 -43.73 1.43 6.95
N LYS A 694 -42.57 0.99 7.46
CA LYS A 694 -42.02 1.52 8.71
C LYS A 694 -41.48 2.93 8.58
N HIS A 695 -41.00 3.29 7.41
CA HIS A 695 -40.38 4.58 7.10
C HIS A 695 -41.01 5.21 5.87
N PRO A 696 -42.22 5.78 6.01
CA PRO A 696 -42.96 6.35 4.88
C PRO A 696 -42.26 7.51 4.18
N ASP A 697 -41.34 8.17 4.87
CA ASP A 697 -40.49 9.27 4.36
C ASP A 697 -39.34 8.83 3.52
N TRP A 698 -38.97 7.53 3.54
CA TRP A 698 -37.93 7.00 2.68
C TRP A 698 -38.49 6.69 1.29
N ASN A 699 -37.66 6.84 0.28
CA ASN A 699 -37.99 6.45 -1.10
C ASN A 699 -37.28 5.15 -1.43
N MET A 700 -37.85 4.01 -1.11
CA MET A 700 -37.25 2.70 -1.36
C MET A 700 -37.33 2.35 -2.82
N VAL A 701 -36.15 2.14 -3.43
CA VAL A 701 -36.00 1.66 -4.83
C VAL A 701 -35.05 0.47 -4.81
N PRO A 702 -35.57 -0.76 -4.64
CA PRO A 702 -34.72 -1.95 -4.68
C PRO A 702 -33.98 -2.07 -6.00
N GLU A 703 -32.70 -2.44 -5.94
CA GLU A 703 -31.86 -2.69 -7.10
C GLU A 703 -31.47 -4.17 -7.12
N ILE A 704 -31.91 -4.90 -8.14
CA ILE A 704 -31.65 -6.33 -8.28
C ILE A 704 -30.63 -6.53 -9.41
N MET A 705 -29.54 -7.21 -9.08
CA MET A 705 -28.41 -7.43 -9.98
C MET A 705 -28.30 -8.89 -10.36
N ILE A 706 -28.30 -9.18 -11.66
CA ILE A 706 -28.15 -10.51 -12.20
C ILE A 706 -26.66 -10.72 -12.55
N PRO A 707 -25.97 -11.69 -11.92
CA PRO A 707 -24.55 -11.92 -12.15
C PRO A 707 -24.28 -12.75 -13.41
N LEU A 708 -23.07 -12.65 -13.93
CA LEU A 708 -22.47 -13.51 -14.95
C LEU A 708 -23.18 -13.53 -16.29
N VAL A 709 -23.83 -12.44 -16.65
CA VAL A 709 -24.51 -12.31 -17.94
C VAL A 709 -23.48 -12.12 -19.07
N GLY A 710 -23.58 -12.95 -20.13
CA GLY A 710 -22.77 -12.84 -21.34
C GLY A 710 -23.59 -12.56 -22.60
N GLU A 711 -24.89 -12.82 -22.57
CA GLU A 711 -25.82 -12.67 -23.66
C GLU A 711 -27.08 -11.94 -23.19
N VAL A 712 -27.58 -10.98 -23.97
CA VAL A 712 -28.77 -10.21 -23.58
C VAL A 712 -30.00 -11.11 -23.32
N LYS A 713 -30.11 -12.20 -24.01
CA LYS A 713 -31.23 -13.16 -23.84
C LYS A 713 -31.19 -13.88 -22.49
N GLU A 714 -29.99 -14.10 -21.93
CA GLU A 714 -29.85 -14.62 -20.56
C GLU A 714 -30.47 -13.63 -19.57
N LEU A 715 -30.10 -12.37 -19.72
CA LEU A 715 -30.63 -11.31 -18.83
C LEU A 715 -32.12 -11.16 -18.98
N LYS A 716 -32.63 -11.15 -20.23
CA LYS A 716 -34.07 -11.04 -20.48
C LYS A 716 -34.84 -12.17 -19.84
N PHE A 717 -34.37 -13.42 -19.99
CA PHE A 717 -35.01 -14.59 -19.39
C PHE A 717 -35.14 -14.44 -17.86
N VAL A 718 -34.06 -14.13 -17.18
CA VAL A 718 -34.05 -13.97 -15.72
C VAL A 718 -34.83 -12.71 -15.30
N LYS A 719 -34.69 -11.62 -16.02
CA LYS A 719 -35.42 -10.37 -15.74
C LYS A 719 -36.93 -10.57 -15.87
N ASP A 720 -37.40 -11.33 -16.86
CA ASP A 720 -38.84 -11.61 -17.02
C ASP A 720 -39.40 -12.36 -15.80
N VAL A 721 -38.64 -13.30 -15.25
CA VAL A 721 -38.99 -13.99 -14.00
C VAL A 721 -39.02 -13.02 -12.81
N VAL A 722 -38.01 -12.17 -12.70
CA VAL A 722 -37.91 -11.17 -11.61
C VAL A 722 -39.06 -10.18 -11.69
N VAL A 723 -39.32 -9.60 -12.84
CA VAL A 723 -40.37 -8.60 -13.05
C VAL A 723 -41.75 -9.18 -12.75
N LYS A 724 -42.05 -10.38 -13.25
CA LYS A 724 -43.32 -11.06 -12.96
C LYS A 724 -43.51 -11.24 -11.46
N THR A 725 -42.51 -11.74 -10.77
CA THR A 725 -42.57 -12.01 -9.33
C THR A 725 -42.68 -10.71 -8.52
N ALA A 726 -41.87 -9.69 -8.87
CA ALA A 726 -41.88 -8.39 -8.20
C ALA A 726 -43.27 -7.70 -8.35
N ASP A 727 -43.80 -7.71 -9.58
CA ASP A 727 -45.11 -7.08 -9.84
C ASP A 727 -46.26 -7.80 -9.11
N GLU A 728 -46.19 -9.14 -9.03
CA GLU A 728 -47.17 -9.91 -8.25
C GLU A 728 -47.11 -9.55 -6.74
N GLU A 729 -45.94 -9.43 -6.17
CA GLU A 729 -45.77 -9.09 -4.75
C GLU A 729 -46.20 -7.65 -4.46
N LEU A 730 -45.89 -6.71 -5.34
CA LEU A 730 -46.32 -5.31 -5.20
C LEU A 730 -47.84 -5.18 -5.32
N ALA A 731 -48.46 -5.88 -6.24
CA ALA A 731 -49.91 -5.90 -6.42
C ALA A 731 -50.59 -6.51 -5.19
N ALA A 732 -50.08 -7.62 -4.66
CA ALA A 732 -50.61 -8.25 -3.46
C ALA A 732 -50.52 -7.35 -2.22
N ALA A 733 -49.52 -6.49 -2.12
CA ALA A 733 -49.37 -5.52 -1.04
C ALA A 733 -50.12 -4.21 -1.29
N GLY A 734 -50.68 -4.02 -2.47
CA GLY A 734 -51.33 -2.78 -2.89
C GLY A 734 -50.40 -1.57 -2.90
N MET A 735 -49.12 -1.79 -3.16
CA MET A 735 -48.10 -0.77 -3.13
C MET A 735 -47.54 -0.49 -4.52
N ASN A 736 -47.33 0.78 -4.82
CA ASN A 736 -46.68 1.23 -6.06
C ASN A 736 -45.23 1.64 -5.72
N MET A 737 -44.28 0.75 -5.96
CA MET A 737 -42.86 0.95 -5.68
C MET A 737 -42.06 0.73 -6.94
N LYS A 738 -41.15 1.65 -7.22
CA LYS A 738 -40.16 1.49 -8.28
C LYS A 738 -39.07 0.53 -7.84
N TYR A 739 -38.61 -0.33 -8.74
CA TYR A 739 -37.43 -1.16 -8.54
C TYR A 739 -36.65 -1.23 -9.87
N LEU A 740 -35.36 -1.55 -9.78
CA LEU A 740 -34.48 -1.62 -10.93
C LEU A 740 -33.91 -3.04 -11.08
N VAL A 741 -33.79 -3.50 -12.31
CA VAL A 741 -33.12 -4.76 -12.63
C VAL A 741 -31.94 -4.44 -13.55
N GLY A 742 -30.74 -4.78 -13.11
CA GLY A 742 -29.53 -4.57 -13.88
C GLY A 742 -28.63 -5.79 -13.83
N THR A 743 -27.42 -5.63 -14.31
CA THR A 743 -26.49 -6.73 -14.40
C THR A 743 -25.09 -6.34 -13.94
N MET A 744 -24.33 -7.34 -13.53
CA MET A 744 -22.90 -7.22 -13.33
C MET A 744 -22.20 -7.46 -14.67
N ILE A 745 -21.40 -6.49 -15.12
CA ILE A 745 -20.52 -6.65 -16.28
C ILE A 745 -19.21 -7.25 -15.79
N GLU A 746 -19.04 -8.53 -15.98
CA GLU A 746 -17.88 -9.29 -15.50
C GLU A 746 -17.35 -10.30 -16.52
N ILE A 747 -18.07 -10.49 -17.63
CA ILE A 747 -17.62 -11.32 -18.74
C ILE A 747 -17.20 -10.39 -19.88
N PRO A 748 -16.02 -10.59 -20.50
CA PRO A 748 -15.55 -9.74 -21.58
C PRO A 748 -16.56 -9.58 -22.73
N ARG A 749 -17.29 -10.65 -23.09
CA ARG A 749 -18.34 -10.58 -24.09
C ARG A 749 -19.46 -9.61 -23.71
N ALA A 750 -19.82 -9.55 -22.41
CA ALA A 750 -20.82 -8.60 -21.94
C ALA A 750 -20.36 -7.14 -22.15
N ALA A 751 -19.08 -6.87 -21.88
CA ALA A 751 -18.51 -5.54 -22.12
C ALA A 751 -18.53 -5.17 -23.61
N LEU A 752 -18.20 -6.12 -24.49
CA LEU A 752 -18.19 -5.93 -25.94
C LEU A 752 -19.59 -5.74 -26.52
N THR A 753 -20.62 -6.29 -25.90
CA THR A 753 -22.02 -6.21 -26.34
C THR A 753 -22.91 -5.42 -25.37
N ALA A 754 -22.30 -4.49 -24.64
CA ALA A 754 -22.98 -3.71 -23.61
C ALA A 754 -24.15 -2.86 -24.13
N ASP A 755 -24.11 -2.44 -25.40
CA ASP A 755 -25.21 -1.76 -26.06
C ASP A 755 -26.46 -2.64 -26.11
N ALA A 756 -26.33 -3.91 -26.52
CA ALA A 756 -27.42 -4.88 -26.54
C ALA A 756 -27.92 -5.20 -25.12
N ILE A 757 -27.03 -5.40 -24.18
CA ILE A 757 -27.36 -5.69 -22.78
C ILE A 757 -28.11 -4.52 -22.12
N ALA A 758 -27.75 -3.29 -22.43
CA ALA A 758 -28.41 -2.08 -21.92
C ALA A 758 -29.85 -1.93 -22.37
N THR A 759 -30.31 -2.66 -23.41
CA THR A 759 -31.72 -2.69 -23.77
C THR A 759 -32.59 -3.29 -22.65
N GLU A 760 -32.03 -4.22 -21.88
CA GLU A 760 -32.68 -4.89 -20.76
C GLU A 760 -32.18 -4.44 -19.41
N ALA A 761 -30.90 -4.12 -19.26
CA ALA A 761 -30.31 -3.70 -18.00
C ALA A 761 -30.55 -2.21 -17.73
N GLU A 762 -31.09 -1.91 -16.55
CA GLU A 762 -31.32 -0.54 -16.10
C GLU A 762 -30.09 0.06 -15.40
N PHE A 763 -29.13 -0.77 -14.99
CA PHE A 763 -27.83 -0.34 -14.48
C PHE A 763 -26.77 -1.40 -14.79
N PHE A 764 -25.50 -0.96 -14.81
CA PHE A 764 -24.34 -1.84 -14.86
C PHE A 764 -23.51 -1.68 -13.58
N SER A 765 -23.04 -2.81 -13.05
CA SER A 765 -21.99 -2.84 -12.04
C SER A 765 -20.83 -3.68 -12.55
N PHE A 766 -19.63 -3.12 -12.59
CA PHE A 766 -18.46 -3.84 -13.09
C PHE A 766 -17.90 -4.76 -12.02
N GLY A 767 -17.99 -6.07 -12.24
CA GLY A 767 -17.38 -7.10 -11.41
C GLY A 767 -15.95 -7.33 -11.83
N THR A 768 -15.06 -6.45 -11.45
CA THR A 768 -13.70 -6.40 -11.98
C THR A 768 -12.82 -7.58 -11.57
N ASN A 769 -13.16 -8.32 -10.52
CA ASN A 769 -12.43 -9.55 -10.17
C ASN A 769 -12.55 -10.59 -11.28
N ASP A 770 -13.78 -10.94 -11.67
CA ASP A 770 -14.04 -11.88 -12.75
C ASP A 770 -13.64 -11.33 -14.11
N LEU A 771 -13.91 -10.06 -14.36
CA LEU A 771 -13.52 -9.42 -15.62
C LEU A 771 -12.00 -9.47 -15.81
N THR A 772 -11.23 -9.25 -14.75
CA THR A 772 -9.77 -9.37 -14.76
C THR A 772 -9.33 -10.81 -15.02
N GLN A 773 -9.90 -11.79 -14.31
CA GLN A 773 -9.58 -13.20 -14.51
C GLN A 773 -9.79 -13.64 -15.96
N MET A 774 -10.93 -13.29 -16.53
CA MET A 774 -11.29 -13.70 -17.88
C MET A 774 -10.52 -12.93 -18.96
N THR A 775 -10.14 -11.70 -18.70
CA THR A 775 -9.37 -10.88 -19.64
C THR A 775 -7.91 -11.31 -19.68
N PHE A 776 -7.30 -11.57 -18.53
CA PHE A 776 -5.94 -12.11 -18.45
C PHE A 776 -5.85 -13.60 -18.74
N GLY A 777 -6.92 -14.34 -18.56
CA GLY A 777 -6.95 -15.77 -18.82
C GLY A 777 -6.34 -16.64 -17.72
N PHE A 778 -6.31 -16.15 -16.47
CA PHE A 778 -5.86 -16.94 -15.34
C PHE A 778 -6.72 -16.70 -14.09
N SER A 779 -6.75 -17.72 -13.24
CA SER A 779 -7.50 -17.68 -11.99
C SER A 779 -6.76 -16.89 -10.92
N ARG A 780 -7.49 -16.07 -10.17
CA ARG A 780 -6.99 -15.37 -9.00
C ARG A 780 -6.37 -16.34 -7.98
N ASP A 781 -7.00 -17.47 -7.76
CA ASP A 781 -6.56 -18.46 -6.77
C ASP A 781 -5.27 -19.19 -7.20
N ASP A 782 -5.03 -19.33 -8.49
CA ASP A 782 -3.84 -20.00 -9.02
C ASP A 782 -2.68 -19.05 -9.34
N ALA A 783 -2.95 -17.76 -9.45
CA ALA A 783 -1.98 -16.75 -9.87
C ALA A 783 -0.75 -16.66 -8.97
N GLY A 784 -0.89 -16.96 -7.69
CA GLY A 784 0.22 -16.95 -6.74
C GLY A 784 1.37 -17.90 -7.09
N LYS A 785 1.12 -18.88 -7.96
CA LYS A 785 2.15 -19.85 -8.40
C LYS A 785 3.14 -19.22 -9.40
N PHE A 786 2.75 -18.20 -10.13
CA PHE A 786 3.59 -17.60 -11.19
C PHE A 786 3.75 -16.08 -11.10
N LEU A 787 2.86 -15.35 -10.47
CA LEU A 787 2.98 -13.87 -10.36
C LEU A 787 4.28 -13.39 -9.75
N PRO A 788 4.85 -14.04 -8.70
CA PRO A 788 6.15 -13.62 -8.18
C PRO A 788 7.25 -13.57 -9.24
N ALA A 789 7.31 -14.58 -10.12
CA ALA A 789 8.26 -14.60 -11.23
C ALA A 789 7.99 -13.47 -12.25
N TYR A 790 6.74 -13.12 -12.47
CA TYR A 790 6.36 -12.01 -13.34
C TYR A 790 6.83 -10.67 -12.78
N TYR A 791 6.74 -10.48 -11.46
CA TYR A 791 7.27 -9.27 -10.80
C TYR A 791 8.79 -9.23 -10.88
N ASP A 792 9.46 -10.34 -10.60
CA ASP A 792 10.92 -10.45 -10.64
C ASP A 792 11.49 -10.18 -12.04
N ASN A 793 10.76 -10.60 -13.07
CA ASN A 793 11.15 -10.38 -14.47
C ASN A 793 10.55 -9.10 -15.07
N LYS A 794 9.91 -8.26 -14.25
CA LYS A 794 9.35 -6.95 -14.62
C LYS A 794 8.29 -7.02 -15.73
N ILE A 795 7.57 -8.14 -15.81
CA ILE A 795 6.46 -8.31 -16.74
C ILE A 795 5.24 -7.56 -16.20
N TYR A 796 4.94 -7.72 -14.91
CA TYR A 796 3.93 -6.93 -14.20
C TYR A 796 4.58 -6.10 -13.09
N GLU A 797 4.13 -4.87 -12.95
CA GLU A 797 4.58 -3.98 -11.88
C GLU A 797 3.72 -4.12 -10.62
N SER A 798 2.46 -4.53 -10.78
CA SER A 798 1.50 -4.70 -9.69
C SER A 798 0.57 -5.89 -9.93
N ASP A 799 -0.07 -6.34 -8.83
CA ASP A 799 -1.10 -7.38 -8.89
C ASP A 799 -2.35 -6.83 -9.58
N PRO A 800 -2.78 -7.41 -10.72
CA PRO A 800 -3.95 -6.93 -11.44
C PRO A 800 -5.27 -7.10 -10.68
N PHE A 801 -5.29 -7.92 -9.62
CA PHE A 801 -6.46 -8.09 -8.75
C PHE A 801 -6.54 -7.05 -7.64
N ALA A 802 -5.40 -6.50 -7.21
CA ALA A 802 -5.35 -5.43 -6.22
C ALA A 802 -5.52 -4.05 -6.88
N ARG A 803 -4.99 -3.91 -8.07
CA ARG A 803 -4.94 -2.67 -8.83
C ARG A 803 -5.49 -2.92 -10.23
N LEU A 804 -6.50 -2.15 -10.63
CA LEU A 804 -7.15 -2.34 -11.94
C LEU A 804 -6.15 -2.16 -13.09
N ASP A 805 -6.10 -3.15 -13.97
CA ASP A 805 -5.42 -3.02 -15.26
C ASP A 805 -6.18 -2.02 -16.13
N GLN A 806 -5.61 -0.84 -16.31
CA GLN A 806 -6.25 0.23 -17.07
C GLN A 806 -6.06 0.09 -18.58
N VAL A 807 -5.17 -0.78 -19.03
CA VAL A 807 -4.86 -1.01 -20.44
C VAL A 807 -5.86 -1.99 -21.06
N GLY A 808 -5.91 -3.22 -20.59
CA GLY A 808 -6.80 -4.26 -21.14
C GLY A 808 -8.19 -4.24 -20.52
N VAL A 809 -8.29 -4.50 -19.23
CA VAL A 809 -9.57 -4.50 -18.49
C VAL A 809 -10.21 -3.12 -18.54
N GLY A 810 -9.41 -2.07 -18.40
CA GLY A 810 -9.87 -0.68 -18.47
C GLY A 810 -10.50 -0.32 -19.81
N LYS A 811 -9.97 -0.85 -20.92
CA LYS A 811 -10.59 -0.66 -22.23
C LYS A 811 -11.98 -1.28 -22.30
N LEU A 812 -12.16 -2.45 -21.72
CA LEU A 812 -13.47 -3.11 -21.67
C LEU A 812 -14.46 -2.31 -20.83
N VAL A 813 -14.02 -1.78 -19.68
CA VAL A 813 -14.86 -0.94 -18.83
C VAL A 813 -15.27 0.34 -19.56
N ASP A 814 -14.34 1.03 -20.18
CA ASP A 814 -14.61 2.27 -20.93
C ASP A 814 -15.55 2.00 -22.11
N MET A 815 -15.31 0.93 -22.85
CA MET A 815 -16.17 0.51 -23.95
C MET A 815 -17.59 0.23 -23.47
N ALA A 816 -17.74 -0.51 -22.39
CA ALA A 816 -19.06 -0.86 -21.85
C ALA A 816 -19.80 0.38 -21.34
N CYS A 817 -19.11 1.36 -20.76
CA CYS A 817 -19.69 2.64 -20.35
C CYS A 817 -20.26 3.40 -21.58
N LYS A 818 -19.47 3.51 -22.62
CA LYS A 818 -19.87 4.22 -23.84
C LYS A 818 -21.04 3.53 -24.58
N LEU A 819 -20.94 2.22 -24.73
CA LEU A 819 -21.98 1.41 -25.39
C LEU A 819 -23.28 1.42 -24.56
N GLY A 820 -23.19 1.28 -23.26
CA GLY A 820 -24.34 1.30 -22.36
C GLY A 820 -25.09 2.64 -22.41
N ARG A 821 -24.36 3.75 -22.37
CA ARG A 821 -24.94 5.10 -22.45
C ARG A 821 -25.46 5.45 -23.84
N ALA A 822 -24.92 4.86 -24.90
CA ALA A 822 -25.46 5.04 -26.24
C ALA A 822 -26.87 4.46 -26.38
N THR A 823 -27.13 3.33 -25.74
CA THR A 823 -28.45 2.70 -25.72
C THR A 823 -29.39 3.29 -24.66
N ARG A 824 -28.85 3.54 -23.47
CA ARG A 824 -29.61 4.05 -22.30
C ARG A 824 -28.84 5.22 -21.69
N PRO A 825 -29.08 6.47 -22.15
CA PRO A 825 -28.29 7.63 -21.69
C PRO A 825 -28.27 7.86 -20.18
N ASP A 826 -29.30 7.44 -19.47
CA ASP A 826 -29.48 7.57 -18.02
C ASP A 826 -29.04 6.31 -17.24
N ILE A 827 -28.39 5.35 -17.90
CA ILE A 827 -27.95 4.14 -17.22
C ILE A 827 -26.99 4.47 -16.06
N HIS A 828 -27.23 3.85 -14.93
CA HIS A 828 -26.40 4.03 -13.73
C HIS A 828 -25.21 3.06 -13.77
N LEU A 829 -24.01 3.57 -13.60
CA LEU A 829 -22.76 2.82 -13.76
C LEU A 829 -21.96 2.84 -12.47
N GLY A 830 -21.51 1.67 -12.03
CA GLY A 830 -20.67 1.54 -10.85
C GLY A 830 -19.70 0.38 -10.94
N ILE A 831 -18.80 0.30 -9.99
CA ILE A 831 -17.80 -0.77 -9.85
C ILE A 831 -17.94 -1.37 -8.45
N CYS A 832 -17.81 -2.68 -8.32
CA CYS A 832 -17.97 -3.38 -7.04
C CYS A 832 -16.89 -4.42 -6.73
N GLY A 833 -15.87 -4.57 -7.56
CA GLY A 833 -14.74 -5.46 -7.27
C GLY A 833 -13.82 -4.89 -6.18
N GLU A 834 -12.78 -5.61 -5.83
CA GLU A 834 -11.75 -5.15 -4.88
C GLU A 834 -11.11 -3.82 -5.29
N HIS A 835 -11.13 -3.52 -6.57
CA HIS A 835 -10.60 -2.28 -7.13
C HIS A 835 -11.34 -1.02 -6.67
N GLY A 836 -12.59 -1.14 -6.21
CA GLY A 836 -13.38 0.00 -5.75
C GLY A 836 -12.80 0.75 -4.55
N GLY A 837 -11.90 0.14 -3.80
CA GLY A 837 -11.17 0.77 -2.68
C GLY A 837 -9.72 1.13 -3.00
N ASP A 838 -9.25 0.89 -4.21
CA ASP A 838 -7.89 1.23 -4.63
C ASP A 838 -7.84 2.64 -5.21
N PRO A 839 -7.00 3.55 -4.69
CA PRO A 839 -6.98 4.95 -5.14
C PRO A 839 -6.77 5.14 -6.64
N SER A 840 -5.85 4.40 -7.26
CA SER A 840 -5.59 4.52 -8.71
C SER A 840 -6.78 4.03 -9.55
N SER A 841 -7.46 3.00 -9.10
CA SER A 841 -8.66 2.47 -9.74
C SER A 841 -9.84 3.42 -9.60
N VAL A 842 -9.99 4.07 -8.43
CA VAL A 842 -11.01 5.10 -8.21
C VAL A 842 -10.80 6.29 -9.16
N GLU A 843 -9.56 6.72 -9.34
CA GLU A 843 -9.22 7.79 -10.28
C GLU A 843 -9.64 7.40 -11.72
N PHE A 844 -9.35 6.16 -12.11
CA PHE A 844 -9.78 5.62 -13.41
C PHE A 844 -11.32 5.66 -13.54
N CYS A 845 -12.04 5.21 -12.51
CA CYS A 845 -13.50 5.24 -12.50
C CYS A 845 -14.06 6.66 -12.67
N HIS A 846 -13.42 7.64 -12.05
CA HIS A 846 -13.77 9.04 -12.25
C HIS A 846 -13.59 9.46 -13.70
N ARG A 847 -12.45 9.12 -14.32
CA ARG A 847 -12.14 9.51 -15.71
C ARG A 847 -13.07 8.90 -16.73
N VAL A 848 -13.45 7.65 -16.57
CA VAL A 848 -14.36 6.97 -17.51
C VAL A 848 -15.84 7.29 -17.25
N GLY A 849 -16.13 8.08 -16.24
CA GLY A 849 -17.46 8.60 -15.98
C GLY A 849 -18.42 7.65 -15.25
N LEU A 850 -17.91 6.78 -14.39
CA LEU A 850 -18.77 6.00 -13.51
C LEU A 850 -19.52 6.92 -12.54
N ASP A 851 -20.67 6.47 -12.07
CA ASP A 851 -21.50 7.22 -11.11
C ASP A 851 -21.09 6.95 -9.67
N TYR A 852 -20.64 5.72 -9.37
CA TYR A 852 -20.18 5.35 -8.04
C TYR A 852 -19.07 4.30 -8.07
N VAL A 853 -18.34 4.22 -6.95
CA VAL A 853 -17.47 3.09 -6.62
C VAL A 853 -18.02 2.40 -5.39
N SER A 854 -17.83 1.08 -5.27
CA SER A 854 -18.27 0.30 -4.12
C SER A 854 -17.09 -0.51 -3.58
N CYS A 855 -16.90 -0.50 -2.27
CA CYS A 855 -15.76 -1.12 -1.61
C CYS A 855 -16.15 -1.68 -0.24
N SER A 856 -15.23 -2.44 0.37
CA SER A 856 -15.44 -2.94 1.73
C SER A 856 -15.64 -1.77 2.71
N PRO A 857 -16.35 -1.99 3.84
CA PRO A 857 -16.72 -0.90 4.75
C PRO A 857 -15.57 -0.02 5.21
N PHE A 858 -14.44 -0.60 5.59
CA PHE A 858 -13.27 0.14 6.08
C PHE A 858 -12.54 0.93 4.99
N ARG A 859 -12.78 0.63 3.73
CA ARG A 859 -12.20 1.35 2.59
C ARG A 859 -13.03 2.54 2.12
N VAL A 860 -14.22 2.72 2.67
CA VAL A 860 -15.12 3.83 2.32
C VAL A 860 -14.42 5.19 2.48
N PRO A 861 -13.75 5.51 3.58
CA PRO A 861 -13.03 6.79 3.70
C PRO A 861 -11.93 6.94 2.66
N ILE A 862 -11.19 5.88 2.36
CA ILE A 862 -10.13 5.87 1.33
C ILE A 862 -10.71 6.21 -0.04
N ALA A 863 -11.82 5.57 -0.40
CA ALA A 863 -12.50 5.80 -1.67
C ALA A 863 -13.06 7.22 -1.77
N ARG A 864 -13.63 7.75 -0.68
CA ARG A 864 -14.13 9.14 -0.62
C ARG A 864 -13.01 10.13 -0.88
N LEU A 865 -11.87 9.95 -0.23
CA LEU A 865 -10.71 10.82 -0.41
C LEU A 865 -10.12 10.69 -1.83
N ALA A 866 -9.96 9.47 -2.33
CA ALA A 866 -9.44 9.22 -3.68
C ALA A 866 -10.36 9.82 -4.75
N ALA A 867 -11.68 9.70 -4.59
CA ALA A 867 -12.66 10.31 -5.50
C ALA A 867 -12.56 11.84 -5.50
N ALA A 868 -12.36 12.44 -4.33
CA ALA A 868 -12.16 13.88 -4.20
C ALA A 868 -10.87 14.34 -4.89
N GLN A 869 -9.80 13.60 -4.69
CA GLN A 869 -8.51 13.91 -5.33
C GLN A 869 -8.59 13.81 -6.84
N ALA A 870 -9.29 12.82 -7.38
CA ALA A 870 -9.53 12.66 -8.81
C ALA A 870 -10.30 13.87 -9.39
N ALA A 871 -11.35 14.31 -8.70
CA ALA A 871 -12.13 15.48 -9.11
C ALA A 871 -11.32 16.79 -9.06
N ILE A 872 -10.51 16.96 -8.04
CA ILE A 872 -9.63 18.14 -7.88
C ILE A 872 -8.58 18.18 -9.00
N LYS A 873 -8.02 17.04 -9.35
CA LYS A 873 -7.02 16.91 -10.42
C LYS A 873 -7.61 17.27 -11.79
N ASP A 874 -8.83 16.84 -12.07
CA ASP A 874 -9.52 17.17 -13.32
C ASP A 874 -9.89 18.66 -13.43
N ALA A 875 -10.14 19.32 -12.31
CA ALA A 875 -10.51 20.74 -12.27
C ALA A 875 -9.32 21.69 -12.56
N LYS A 876 -8.07 21.16 -12.57
CA LYS A 876 -6.86 21.90 -12.94
C LYS A 876 -6.63 21.76 -14.45
#